data_e7fc42f14cae49c81f94e10f4a69dac9
#
_entry.id   e7fc42f14cae49c81f94e10f4a69dac9
#
_cell.length_a   1.000
_cell.length_b   1.000
_cell.length_c   1.000
_cell.angle_alpha   90.00
_cell.angle_beta   90.00
_cell.angle_gamma   90.00
#
_symmetry.space_group_name_H-M   'P 1'
#
loop_
_entity.id
_entity.type
_entity.pdbx_description
1 polymer ?
#
loop_
_entity_poly.entity_id
_entity_poly.type
_entity_poly.pdbx_seq_one_letter_code
_entity_poly.pdbx_strand_id
1 'polypeptide(L)'
;NDSTVLGDFNNVQAQIDGVSYYFYKKNKAFYVRIKEIDNSEKEYKISYTFGVTPLQQYLVDFDKGRKQVLRVTWDVIQKKWYHQYKGQSIVPNDWLHWTQGAQNWNTMCAECHSTHLKKNYNIEADDFHTTYSEINVACESCHGPAKDHLNWATKNPSGKNTQILKGIAQKEQIVLCAPCHARRSKLTANLEEGKDFEDQYILQTLSTEFYHGDGQINEEDYVYGSFRQSKMYTEGVRCSDCHDPHSLQLKFNGNKLCLQCHVPTVYDSEKHHFHVNNTEASLCINCHMTGKEYMGNDFRRDHSFRIPRPDQSVAYGTPNACTGCHKEKSDQWAAKTITQWYGNTRKEHFSDALLVSSKTAISESERKMLDSFINNVDFPSIARATVIQNLNFTNEEQYNVLLRALNDSSAMVRYNALLKFRAFSPQVRTSMALKFTKDRIKMVRIGAAQLVIGLDENTLDPNENVDLTASRNELETMLFSNADFSTGRMQLGDYYLQNNDAQNAIKQYEMALQKDSLLIPVYSNLSVAYSIIQDYTKANETLNNWIYLEPEASRPHYLLALLNFELNKETEAINEFEKAIELNPNDSRSMYNLATYYYQDNKDLKLAERYIRAGLKIEPENQDYKYLMALIYQNLGQNEKAERIMNELKVNQ
;
A
#
# COMPACT_ATOMS: atom_id res chain seq x y z
N ASN A 1 28.15 -22.27 -2.28
CA ASN A 1 29.11 -23.21 -2.86
C ASN A 1 28.78 -23.44 -4.34
N ASP A 2 29.61 -24.18 -5.08
CA ASP A 2 29.46 -24.40 -6.52
C ASP A 2 28.15 -25.11 -6.92
N SER A 3 27.52 -25.83 -6.02
CA SER A 3 26.24 -26.52 -6.29
C SER A 3 25.02 -25.61 -6.13
N THR A 4 25.13 -24.49 -5.43
CA THR A 4 24.02 -23.59 -5.11
C THR A 4 24.08 -22.27 -5.91
N VAL A 5 25.21 -21.94 -6.51
CA VAL A 5 25.41 -20.77 -7.35
C VAL A 5 25.17 -21.17 -8.81
N LEU A 6 24.09 -20.70 -9.40
CA LEU A 6 23.68 -21.07 -10.77
C LEU A 6 24.24 -20.13 -11.82
N GLY A 7 24.56 -18.88 -11.46
CA GLY A 7 25.14 -17.88 -12.35
C GLY A 7 26.56 -18.20 -12.78
N ASP A 8 26.93 -17.71 -13.94
CA ASP A 8 28.27 -17.93 -14.47
C ASP A 8 29.29 -16.95 -13.85
N PHE A 9 30.20 -17.49 -13.05
CA PHE A 9 31.32 -16.80 -12.39
C PHE A 9 32.69 -17.25 -12.93
N ASN A 10 32.76 -17.77 -14.14
CA ASN A 10 34.00 -18.26 -14.77
C ASN A 10 34.70 -17.15 -15.53
N ASN A 11 35.04 -16.03 -14.89
CA ASN A 11 35.66 -14.86 -15.47
C ASN A 11 34.82 -14.25 -16.64
N VAL A 12 33.50 -14.12 -16.40
CA VAL A 12 32.53 -13.61 -17.38
C VAL A 12 32.34 -12.13 -17.20
N GLN A 13 32.30 -11.40 -18.33
CA GLN A 13 31.96 -9.99 -18.38
C GLN A 13 30.57 -9.83 -18.97
N ALA A 14 29.73 -8.97 -18.34
CA ALA A 14 28.45 -8.55 -18.86
C ALA A 14 28.37 -7.02 -18.88
N GLN A 15 27.79 -6.47 -19.94
CA GLN A 15 27.47 -5.05 -20.03
C GLN A 15 25.97 -4.87 -20.06
N ILE A 16 25.41 -4.17 -19.07
CA ILE A 16 23.97 -4.03 -18.90
C ILE A 16 23.69 -2.58 -18.51
N ASP A 17 22.84 -1.90 -19.27
CA ASP A 17 22.46 -0.50 -19.05
C ASP A 17 23.66 0.46 -18.85
N GLY A 18 24.75 0.24 -19.62
CA GLY A 18 25.95 1.07 -19.57
C GLY A 18 26.93 0.74 -18.44
N VAL A 19 26.57 -0.17 -17.52
CA VAL A 19 27.41 -0.62 -16.40
C VAL A 19 28.10 -1.93 -16.78
N SER A 20 29.39 -2.05 -16.45
CA SER A 20 30.17 -3.27 -16.72
C SER A 20 30.29 -4.11 -15.45
N TYR A 21 29.99 -5.38 -15.58
CA TYR A 21 30.05 -6.38 -14.51
C TYR A 21 31.08 -7.44 -14.89
N TYR A 22 31.99 -7.76 -13.95
CA TYR A 22 32.95 -8.84 -14.10
C TYR A 22 32.75 -9.85 -12.97
N PHE A 23 32.31 -11.07 -13.32
CA PHE A 23 31.99 -12.15 -12.39
C PHE A 23 33.11 -13.18 -12.36
N TYR A 24 33.63 -13.48 -11.18
CA TYR A 24 34.76 -14.40 -11.05
C TYR A 24 34.81 -15.08 -9.70
N LYS A 25 35.67 -16.13 -9.61
CA LYS A 25 35.95 -16.87 -8.37
C LYS A 25 37.37 -16.54 -7.87
N LYS A 26 37.48 -16.36 -6.55
CA LYS A 26 38.76 -16.15 -5.85
C LYS A 26 38.71 -16.87 -4.51
N ASN A 27 39.65 -17.78 -4.25
CA ASN A 27 39.73 -18.56 -3.00
C ASN A 27 38.40 -19.26 -2.64
N LYS A 28 37.78 -19.92 -3.61
CA LYS A 28 36.47 -20.63 -3.49
C LYS A 28 35.28 -19.70 -3.15
N ALA A 29 35.45 -18.39 -3.18
CA ALA A 29 34.37 -17.42 -3.02
C ALA A 29 34.04 -16.75 -4.37
N PHE A 30 32.81 -16.26 -4.47
CA PHE A 30 32.25 -15.63 -5.66
C PHE A 30 32.32 -14.12 -5.51
N TYR A 31 32.71 -13.41 -6.58
CA TYR A 31 32.87 -11.98 -6.59
C TYR A 31 32.28 -11.37 -7.83
N VAL A 32 31.78 -10.15 -7.71
CA VAL A 32 31.45 -9.28 -8.83
C VAL A 32 32.20 -7.97 -8.69
N ARG A 33 32.85 -7.54 -9.77
CA ARG A 33 33.43 -6.21 -9.89
C ARG A 33 32.52 -5.40 -10.78
N ILE A 34 32.06 -4.27 -10.28
CA ILE A 34 31.13 -3.36 -10.96
C ILE A 34 31.91 -2.11 -11.34
N LYS A 35 31.89 -1.76 -12.61
CA LYS A 35 32.39 -0.49 -13.11
C LYS A 35 31.19 0.33 -13.61
N GLU A 36 30.89 1.40 -12.86
CA GLU A 36 29.78 2.30 -13.14
C GLU A 36 30.04 3.21 -14.35
N ILE A 37 29.02 3.93 -14.80
CA ILE A 37 29.08 4.84 -15.98
C ILE A 37 30.10 5.98 -15.75
N ASP A 38 30.24 6.44 -14.52
CA ASP A 38 31.22 7.47 -14.12
C ASP A 38 32.66 6.95 -14.00
N ASN A 39 32.89 5.69 -14.39
CA ASN A 39 34.14 4.95 -14.28
C ASN A 39 34.57 4.59 -12.84
N SER A 40 33.76 4.85 -11.83
CA SER A 40 34.01 4.32 -10.49
C SER A 40 33.94 2.78 -10.54
N GLU A 41 34.82 2.12 -9.78
CA GLU A 41 34.89 0.66 -9.75
C GLU A 41 34.88 0.16 -8.32
N LYS A 42 34.04 -0.86 -8.05
CA LYS A 42 33.96 -1.49 -6.74
C LYS A 42 33.80 -3.01 -6.87
N GLU A 43 34.51 -3.74 -6.02
CA GLU A 43 34.43 -5.19 -5.91
C GLU A 43 33.51 -5.57 -4.74
N TYR A 44 32.63 -6.54 -4.98
CA TYR A 44 31.74 -7.08 -3.96
C TYR A 44 31.88 -8.60 -3.90
N LYS A 45 31.96 -9.11 -2.67
CA LYS A 45 31.87 -10.55 -2.40
C LYS A 45 30.41 -10.96 -2.31
N ILE A 46 30.04 -12.01 -3.01
CA ILE A 46 28.71 -12.62 -2.87
C ILE A 46 28.65 -13.37 -1.53
N SER A 47 27.71 -12.98 -0.69
CA SER A 47 27.50 -13.60 0.63
C SER A 47 26.45 -14.72 0.58
N TYR A 48 25.36 -14.53 -0.16
CA TYR A 48 24.27 -15.50 -0.31
C TYR A 48 23.65 -15.45 -1.69
N THR A 49 22.89 -16.50 -2.02
CA THR A 49 21.98 -16.54 -3.20
C THR A 49 20.58 -16.91 -2.76
N PHE A 50 19.58 -16.48 -3.51
CA PHE A 50 18.20 -16.93 -3.34
C PHE A 50 17.50 -17.00 -4.69
N GLY A 51 16.45 -17.87 -4.77
CA GLY A 51 15.85 -18.25 -6.03
C GLY A 51 16.60 -19.38 -6.73
N VAL A 52 15.83 -20.23 -7.44
CA VAL A 52 16.34 -21.43 -8.14
C VAL A 52 15.85 -21.42 -9.59
N THR A 53 14.61 -20.99 -9.81
CA THR A 53 13.97 -20.88 -11.13
C THR A 53 12.79 -19.90 -11.01
N PRO A 54 12.52 -19.07 -12.02
CA PRO A 54 13.24 -18.91 -13.30
C PRO A 54 14.51 -18.07 -13.15
N LEU A 55 14.74 -17.44 -12.00
CA LEU A 55 15.84 -16.53 -11.74
C LEU A 55 16.57 -16.85 -10.41
N GLN A 56 17.84 -16.43 -10.33
CA GLN A 56 18.60 -16.44 -9.10
C GLN A 56 19.20 -15.06 -8.83
N GLN A 57 18.98 -14.55 -7.61
CA GLN A 57 19.51 -13.27 -7.12
C GLN A 57 20.68 -13.50 -6.15
N TYR A 58 21.48 -12.44 -5.96
CA TYR A 58 22.72 -12.50 -5.21
C TYR A 58 22.75 -11.40 -4.15
N LEU A 59 23.22 -11.74 -2.95
CA LEU A 59 23.36 -10.79 -1.84
C LEU A 59 24.84 -10.41 -1.64
N VAL A 60 25.03 -9.13 -1.38
CA VAL A 60 26.32 -8.56 -0.97
C VAL A 60 26.16 -7.85 0.37
N ASP A 61 27.22 -7.88 1.18
CA ASP A 61 27.20 -7.25 2.50
C ASP A 61 27.53 -5.76 2.37
N PHE A 62 26.72 -4.94 3.04
CA PHE A 62 26.89 -3.50 3.19
C PHE A 62 27.10 -3.14 4.67
N ASP A 63 27.50 -1.89 4.91
CA ASP A 63 27.65 -1.35 6.27
C ASP A 63 26.34 -1.45 7.07
N LYS A 64 26.47 -1.36 8.40
CA LYS A 64 25.33 -1.43 9.33
C LYS A 64 24.53 -2.74 9.26
N GLY A 65 25.18 -3.85 8.93
CA GLY A 65 24.57 -5.17 8.86
C GLY A 65 23.56 -5.37 7.72
N ARG A 66 23.50 -4.43 6.76
CA ARG A 66 22.63 -4.53 5.60
C ARG A 66 23.13 -5.60 4.62
N LYS A 67 22.18 -6.37 4.08
CA LYS A 67 22.43 -7.28 2.97
C LYS A 67 21.67 -6.75 1.76
N GLN A 68 22.40 -6.44 0.70
CA GLN A 68 21.85 -5.77 -0.47
C GLN A 68 21.72 -6.74 -1.63
N VAL A 69 20.55 -6.71 -2.31
CA VAL A 69 20.36 -7.49 -3.52
C VAL A 69 21.14 -6.84 -4.66
N LEU A 70 21.97 -7.62 -5.33
CA LEU A 70 22.74 -7.15 -6.46
C LEU A 70 21.82 -6.66 -7.59
N ARG A 71 22.18 -5.55 -8.24
CA ARG A 71 21.43 -4.95 -9.36
C ARG A 71 21.08 -5.95 -10.46
N VAL A 72 21.98 -6.89 -10.76
CA VAL A 72 21.79 -7.86 -11.82
C VAL A 72 21.48 -9.25 -11.28
N THR A 73 20.68 -9.96 -12.04
CA THR A 73 20.10 -11.25 -11.70
C THR A 73 20.47 -12.28 -12.79
N TRP A 74 20.58 -13.53 -12.41
CA TRP A 74 20.81 -14.62 -13.35
C TRP A 74 19.51 -15.24 -13.84
N ASP A 75 19.26 -15.19 -15.12
CA ASP A 75 18.21 -15.96 -15.77
C ASP A 75 18.65 -17.42 -15.88
N VAL A 76 17.98 -18.29 -15.14
CA VAL A 76 18.34 -19.72 -15.04
C VAL A 76 17.96 -20.46 -16.30
N ILE A 77 16.94 -20.01 -17.03
CA ILE A 77 16.43 -20.63 -18.25
C ILE A 77 17.28 -20.21 -19.46
N GLN A 78 17.48 -18.91 -19.64
CA GLN A 78 18.23 -18.36 -20.78
C GLN A 78 19.75 -18.34 -20.58
N LYS A 79 20.22 -18.67 -19.36
CA LYS A 79 21.65 -18.72 -19.02
C LYS A 79 22.37 -17.40 -19.25
N LYS A 80 21.80 -16.27 -18.79
CA LYS A 80 22.37 -14.94 -18.96
C LYS A 80 22.16 -14.05 -17.75
N TRP A 81 23.04 -13.06 -17.57
CA TRP A 81 22.86 -11.96 -16.64
C TRP A 81 21.91 -10.91 -17.24
N TYR A 82 21.02 -10.35 -16.43
CA TYR A 82 20.11 -9.28 -16.85
C TYR A 82 19.74 -8.37 -15.68
N HIS A 83 19.20 -7.19 -15.98
CA HIS A 83 18.66 -6.24 -15.02
C HIS A 83 17.13 -6.35 -15.00
N GLN A 84 16.54 -6.51 -13.82
CA GLN A 84 15.08 -6.70 -13.66
C GLN A 84 14.28 -5.47 -14.12
N TYR A 85 14.84 -4.27 -13.97
CA TYR A 85 14.25 -2.99 -14.38
C TYR A 85 14.88 -2.48 -15.68
N LYS A 86 14.99 -3.34 -16.66
CA LYS A 86 15.61 -3.03 -17.95
C LYS A 86 14.99 -1.79 -18.60
N GLY A 87 15.85 -0.84 -18.99
CA GLY A 87 15.44 0.40 -19.66
C GLY A 87 14.90 1.47 -18.70
N GLN A 88 14.90 1.24 -17.40
CA GLN A 88 14.61 2.26 -16.40
C GLN A 88 15.90 2.90 -15.90
N SER A 89 15.94 4.23 -15.94
CA SER A 89 17.04 5.00 -15.34
C SER A 89 16.74 5.26 -13.89
N ILE A 90 17.25 4.42 -12.98
CA ILE A 90 17.09 4.55 -11.54
C ILE A 90 18.32 5.25 -10.96
N VAL A 91 18.13 6.48 -10.48
CA VAL A 91 19.22 7.29 -9.92
C VAL A 91 19.66 6.80 -8.53
N PRO A 92 20.91 7.07 -8.10
CA PRO A 92 21.45 6.51 -6.84
C PRO A 92 20.68 6.85 -5.56
N ASN A 93 19.94 7.95 -5.53
CA ASN A 93 19.11 8.38 -4.39
C ASN A 93 17.64 7.94 -4.49
N ASP A 94 17.27 7.24 -5.55
CA ASP A 94 15.94 6.65 -5.69
C ASP A 94 15.81 5.43 -4.76
N TRP A 95 14.67 5.29 -4.11
CA TRP A 95 14.34 4.14 -3.27
C TRP A 95 14.56 2.78 -3.96
N LEU A 96 14.25 2.69 -5.28
CA LEU A 96 14.41 1.48 -6.09
C LEU A 96 15.87 1.19 -6.49
N HIS A 97 16.79 2.15 -6.30
CA HIS A 97 18.20 1.91 -6.63
C HIS A 97 18.77 0.74 -5.80
N TRP A 98 19.58 -0.09 -6.42
CA TRP A 98 20.05 -1.34 -5.81
C TRP A 98 20.83 -1.17 -4.50
N THR A 99 21.37 0.01 -4.21
CA THR A 99 22.02 0.36 -2.95
C THR A 99 21.06 0.88 -1.87
N GLN A 100 19.78 1.09 -2.22
CA GLN A 100 18.76 1.70 -1.38
C GLN A 100 17.78 0.70 -0.78
N GLY A 101 16.75 1.21 -0.10
CA GLY A 101 15.86 0.45 0.75
C GLY A 101 15.06 -0.65 0.05
N ALA A 102 14.61 -0.45 -1.18
CA ALA A 102 13.85 -1.44 -1.94
C ALA A 102 14.61 -2.74 -2.23
N GLN A 103 15.95 -2.68 -2.23
CA GLN A 103 16.82 -3.82 -2.48
C GLN A 103 17.52 -4.32 -1.20
N ASN A 104 17.11 -3.82 -0.03
CA ASN A 104 17.60 -4.30 1.26
C ASN A 104 16.92 -5.63 1.63
N TRP A 105 17.67 -6.72 1.61
CA TRP A 105 17.16 -8.05 1.91
C TRP A 105 16.60 -8.17 3.32
N ASN A 106 17.26 -7.56 4.33
CA ASN A 106 16.84 -7.63 5.74
C ASN A 106 15.39 -7.14 5.93
N THR A 107 15.00 -6.13 5.15
CA THR A 107 13.69 -5.46 5.23
C THR A 107 12.67 -6.07 4.27
N MET A 108 13.06 -6.25 3.00
CA MET A 108 12.13 -6.56 1.90
C MET A 108 11.94 -8.06 1.65
N CYS A 109 13.00 -8.87 1.83
CA CYS A 109 13.02 -10.24 1.33
C CYS A 109 13.06 -11.30 2.45
N ALA A 110 13.81 -10.99 3.52
CA ALA A 110 14.22 -11.96 4.53
C ALA A 110 13.05 -12.70 5.19
N GLU A 111 11.93 -12.02 5.44
CA GLU A 111 10.79 -12.60 6.13
C GLU A 111 10.13 -13.74 5.34
N CYS A 112 10.10 -13.62 4.01
CA CYS A 112 9.54 -14.64 3.12
C CYS A 112 10.59 -15.66 2.65
N HIS A 113 11.88 -15.34 2.79
CA HIS A 113 12.99 -16.15 2.28
C HIS A 113 13.92 -16.71 3.38
N SER A 114 13.43 -16.78 4.63
CA SER A 114 14.15 -17.42 5.74
C SER A 114 13.18 -18.02 6.75
N THR A 115 13.71 -18.76 7.72
CA THR A 115 12.93 -19.40 8.79
C THR A 115 13.24 -18.74 10.12
N HIS A 116 12.20 -18.39 10.91
CA HIS A 116 12.29 -17.75 12.22
C HIS A 116 13.14 -16.47 12.20
N LEU A 117 12.87 -15.61 11.23
CA LEU A 117 13.54 -14.33 11.10
C LEU A 117 13.33 -13.44 12.33
N LYS A 118 14.42 -12.86 12.83
CA LYS A 118 14.41 -11.71 13.74
C LYS A 118 15.25 -10.61 13.10
N LYS A 119 14.61 -9.52 12.69
CA LYS A 119 15.33 -8.38 12.08
C LYS A 119 16.35 -7.79 13.03
N ASN A 120 16.00 -7.71 14.33
CA ASN A 120 16.81 -7.08 15.37
C ASN A 120 17.34 -5.71 14.91
N TYR A 121 16.47 -4.94 14.28
CA TYR A 121 16.79 -3.60 13.82
C TYR A 121 16.90 -2.64 15.01
N ASN A 122 18.04 -1.97 15.12
CA ASN A 122 18.27 -0.92 16.11
C ASN A 122 17.85 0.42 15.51
N ILE A 123 16.78 1.00 16.04
CA ILE A 123 16.21 2.24 15.53
C ILE A 123 17.13 3.45 15.75
N GLU A 124 17.94 3.47 16.84
CA GLU A 124 18.82 4.58 17.15
C GLU A 124 20.09 4.58 16.29
N ALA A 125 20.70 3.42 16.10
CA ALA A 125 21.91 3.26 15.30
C ALA A 125 21.64 3.11 13.80
N ASP A 126 20.38 2.88 13.41
CA ASP A 126 19.97 2.54 12.04
C ASP A 126 20.75 1.34 11.50
N ASP A 127 20.89 0.28 12.29
CA ASP A 127 21.61 -0.93 11.92
C ASP A 127 20.82 -2.22 12.14
N PHE A 128 21.28 -3.30 11.50
CA PHE A 128 20.64 -4.60 11.52
C PHE A 128 21.55 -5.65 12.19
N HIS A 129 20.98 -6.38 13.15
CA HIS A 129 21.57 -7.57 13.77
C HIS A 129 20.72 -8.80 13.43
N THR A 130 20.32 -8.92 12.17
CA THR A 130 19.37 -9.93 11.68
C THR A 130 19.85 -11.34 11.94
N THR A 131 19.00 -12.15 12.56
CA THR A 131 19.21 -13.58 12.81
C THR A 131 18.05 -14.40 12.25
N TYR A 132 18.33 -15.64 11.94
CA TYR A 132 17.35 -16.62 11.43
C TYR A 132 17.82 -18.04 11.82
N SER A 133 16.90 -18.97 11.91
CA SER A 133 17.26 -20.40 12.12
C SER A 133 17.85 -21.02 10.86
N GLU A 134 17.21 -20.74 9.70
CA GLU A 134 17.64 -21.18 8.37
C GLU A 134 17.56 -20.03 7.38
N ILE A 135 18.53 -19.93 6.45
CA ILE A 135 18.56 -18.90 5.39
C ILE A 135 17.50 -19.13 4.30
N ASN A 136 16.80 -20.23 4.32
CA ASN A 136 15.75 -20.61 3.39
C ASN A 136 14.45 -20.88 4.14
N VAL A 137 13.36 -21.09 3.39
CA VAL A 137 12.08 -21.58 3.94
C VAL A 137 12.21 -23.05 4.23
N ALA A 138 12.36 -23.40 5.51
CA ALA A 138 12.47 -24.77 5.99
C ALA A 138 11.14 -25.27 6.57
N CYS A 139 11.08 -26.55 6.97
CA CYS A 139 9.88 -27.20 7.48
C CYS A 139 9.21 -26.42 8.62
N GLU A 140 10.01 -25.86 9.53
CA GLU A 140 9.52 -25.11 10.68
C GLU A 140 8.85 -23.77 10.33
N SER A 141 9.07 -23.22 9.14
CA SER A 141 8.34 -22.03 8.66
C SER A 141 6.83 -22.26 8.55
N CYS A 142 6.42 -23.51 8.26
CA CYS A 142 5.01 -23.89 8.14
C CYS A 142 4.53 -24.75 9.32
N HIS A 143 5.37 -25.66 9.80
CA HIS A 143 5.00 -26.63 10.83
C HIS A 143 5.31 -26.17 12.25
N GLY A 144 6.02 -25.05 12.43
CA GLY A 144 6.50 -24.59 13.73
C GLY A 144 7.63 -25.45 14.32
N PRO A 145 8.02 -25.23 15.57
CA PRO A 145 9.14 -25.94 16.20
C PRO A 145 8.96 -27.44 16.22
N ALA A 146 9.93 -28.19 15.68
CA ALA A 146 9.86 -29.62 15.47
C ALA A 146 10.36 -30.48 16.64
N LYS A 147 10.79 -29.91 17.77
CA LYS A 147 11.37 -30.63 18.90
C LYS A 147 10.51 -31.79 19.40
N ASP A 148 9.21 -31.55 19.59
CA ASP A 148 8.31 -32.58 20.12
C ASP A 148 8.03 -33.66 19.08
N HIS A 149 7.97 -33.29 17.80
CA HIS A 149 7.90 -34.23 16.70
C HIS A 149 9.14 -35.13 16.64
N LEU A 150 10.34 -34.56 16.73
CA LEU A 150 11.58 -35.34 16.74
C LEU A 150 11.66 -36.28 17.93
N ASN A 151 11.26 -35.86 19.12
CA ASN A 151 11.17 -36.70 20.30
C ASN A 151 10.19 -37.85 20.12
N TRP A 152 9.04 -37.57 19.50
CA TRP A 152 8.05 -38.61 19.17
C TRP A 152 8.57 -39.58 18.12
N ALA A 153 9.10 -39.09 17.00
CA ALA A 153 9.64 -39.94 15.92
C ALA A 153 10.75 -40.85 16.38
N THR A 154 11.60 -40.38 17.31
CA THR A 154 12.67 -41.18 17.90
C THR A 154 12.12 -42.31 18.78
N LYS A 155 11.03 -42.06 19.50
CA LYS A 155 10.42 -43.06 20.42
C LYS A 155 9.41 -43.99 19.75
N ASN A 156 8.75 -43.56 18.69
CA ASN A 156 7.63 -44.23 18.03
C ASN A 156 7.74 -44.18 16.49
N PRO A 157 8.75 -44.77 15.87
CA PRO A 157 9.05 -44.57 14.43
C PRO A 157 7.96 -45.07 13.47
N SER A 158 6.98 -45.87 13.92
CA SER A 158 5.91 -46.45 13.10
C SER A 158 4.52 -45.85 13.34
N GLY A 159 4.39 -44.92 14.26
CA GLY A 159 3.08 -44.28 14.57
C GLY A 159 2.75 -43.10 13.68
N LYS A 160 1.47 -42.72 13.55
CA LYS A 160 1.04 -41.46 12.96
C LYS A 160 1.15 -40.35 14.00
N ASN A 161 1.93 -39.32 13.72
CA ASN A 161 1.93 -38.11 14.54
C ASN A 161 0.96 -37.09 13.97
N THR A 162 -0.10 -36.78 14.71
CA THR A 162 -1.10 -35.77 14.33
C THR A 162 -0.72 -34.36 14.78
N GLN A 163 0.31 -34.21 15.62
CA GLN A 163 0.72 -32.87 16.17
C GLN A 163 1.32 -31.92 15.13
N ILE A 164 1.77 -32.48 13.99
CA ILE A 164 2.34 -31.67 12.88
C ILE A 164 1.38 -31.49 11.69
N LEU A 165 0.16 -32.01 11.78
CA LEU A 165 -0.85 -31.79 10.75
C LEU A 165 -1.42 -30.38 10.92
N LYS A 166 -0.88 -29.44 10.15
CA LYS A 166 -1.34 -28.04 10.09
C LYS A 166 -1.96 -27.74 8.73
N GLY A 167 -2.83 -26.74 8.68
CA GLY A 167 -3.42 -26.26 7.43
C GLY A 167 -4.48 -27.18 6.83
N ILE A 168 -5.20 -27.94 7.66
CA ILE A 168 -6.29 -28.82 7.22
C ILE A 168 -7.49 -27.97 6.77
N ALA A 169 -7.89 -27.00 7.58
CA ALA A 169 -8.92 -26.02 7.20
C ALA A 169 -8.32 -24.86 6.39
N GLN A 170 -9.13 -24.21 5.55
CA GLN A 170 -8.70 -23.08 4.76
C GLN A 170 -8.08 -21.97 5.63
N LYS A 171 -8.74 -21.59 6.73
CA LYS A 171 -8.26 -20.54 7.64
C LYS A 171 -6.88 -20.86 8.22
N GLU A 172 -6.67 -22.10 8.65
CA GLU A 172 -5.38 -22.56 9.17
C GLU A 172 -4.27 -22.48 8.10
N GLN A 173 -4.62 -22.87 6.86
CA GLN A 173 -3.65 -22.82 5.76
C GLN A 173 -3.30 -21.40 5.34
N ILE A 174 -4.25 -20.46 5.39
CA ILE A 174 -4.02 -19.05 5.11
C ILE A 174 -3.00 -18.47 6.10
N VAL A 175 -3.11 -18.79 7.39
CA VAL A 175 -2.15 -18.32 8.41
C VAL A 175 -0.72 -18.79 8.09
N LEU A 176 -0.57 -19.94 7.43
CA LEU A 176 0.75 -20.46 7.03
C LEU A 176 1.26 -19.84 5.72
N CYS A 177 0.40 -19.67 4.73
CA CYS A 177 0.81 -19.26 3.37
C CYS A 177 0.81 -17.74 3.16
N ALA A 178 -0.22 -17.05 3.62
CA ALA A 178 -0.43 -15.65 3.37
C ALA A 178 0.69 -14.72 3.91
N PRO A 179 1.37 -15.01 5.03
CA PRO A 179 2.51 -14.20 5.47
C PRO A 179 3.58 -13.97 4.41
N CYS A 180 3.82 -14.95 3.54
CA CYS A 180 4.78 -14.85 2.44
C CYS A 180 4.12 -14.53 1.09
N HIS A 181 2.83 -14.87 0.92
CA HIS A 181 2.11 -14.73 -0.34
C HIS A 181 1.07 -13.58 -0.35
N ALA A 182 1.29 -12.54 0.46
CA ALA A 182 0.46 -11.34 0.50
C ALA A 182 1.28 -10.06 0.45
N ARG A 183 0.78 -9.02 -0.24
CA ARG A 183 1.24 -7.65 -0.02
C ARG A 183 0.59 -7.14 1.26
N ARG A 184 1.40 -6.75 2.22
CA ARG A 184 0.95 -6.52 3.59
C ARG A 184 1.89 -5.61 4.38
N SER A 185 1.36 -5.01 5.44
CA SER A 185 2.13 -4.30 6.46
C SER A 185 2.11 -5.09 7.77
N LYS A 186 3.19 -5.04 8.53
CA LYS A 186 3.31 -5.73 9.83
C LYS A 186 2.59 -4.99 10.95
N LEU A 187 1.99 -5.76 11.85
CA LEU A 187 1.41 -5.27 13.12
C LEU A 187 2.27 -5.68 14.33
N THR A 188 3.23 -6.59 14.14
CA THR A 188 4.05 -7.15 15.23
C THR A 188 5.52 -7.17 14.85
N ALA A 189 6.40 -7.13 15.83
CA ALA A 189 7.83 -7.24 15.59
C ALA A 189 8.25 -8.64 15.09
N ASN A 190 7.60 -9.67 15.60
CA ASN A 190 7.86 -11.07 15.25
C ASN A 190 6.53 -11.79 15.01
N LEU A 191 6.56 -12.86 14.21
CA LEU A 191 5.41 -13.74 14.02
C LEU A 191 5.01 -14.41 15.34
N GLU A 192 3.72 -14.36 15.64
CA GLU A 192 3.11 -14.99 16.80
C GLU A 192 2.37 -16.27 16.36
N GLU A 193 2.87 -17.44 16.77
CA GLU A 193 2.27 -18.71 16.37
C GLU A 193 0.82 -18.85 16.86
N GLY A 194 -0.06 -19.34 15.99
CA GLY A 194 -1.47 -19.59 16.29
C GLY A 194 -2.39 -18.37 16.26
N LYS A 195 -1.88 -17.19 15.94
CA LYS A 195 -2.70 -15.99 15.73
C LYS A 195 -3.26 -15.91 14.33
N ASP A 196 -4.41 -15.26 14.18
CA ASP A 196 -5.01 -14.97 12.88
C ASP A 196 -4.11 -14.04 12.02
N PHE A 197 -4.31 -14.07 10.70
CA PHE A 197 -3.53 -13.22 9.79
C PHE A 197 -3.68 -11.73 10.14
N GLU A 198 -4.89 -11.28 10.43
CA GLU A 198 -5.21 -9.89 10.77
C GLU A 198 -4.78 -9.48 12.21
N ASP A 199 -4.27 -10.40 13.01
CA ASP A 199 -3.56 -10.09 14.26
C ASP A 199 -2.08 -9.77 14.04
N GLN A 200 -1.54 -10.13 12.87
CA GLN A 200 -0.13 -10.00 12.56
C GLN A 200 0.15 -9.04 11.41
N TYR A 201 -0.83 -8.88 10.50
CA TYR A 201 -0.68 -8.10 9.28
C TYR A 201 -1.94 -7.33 8.91
N ILE A 202 -1.74 -6.21 8.21
CA ILE A 202 -2.76 -5.51 7.44
C ILE A 202 -2.58 -5.92 5.98
N LEU A 203 -3.56 -6.59 5.39
CA LEU A 203 -3.58 -6.90 3.97
C LEU A 203 -3.81 -5.63 3.16
N GLN A 204 -3.04 -5.45 2.07
CA GLN A 204 -3.28 -4.37 1.11
C GLN A 204 -4.68 -4.49 0.51
N THR A 205 -5.43 -3.40 0.48
CA THR A 205 -6.70 -3.30 -0.25
C THR A 205 -6.46 -3.25 -1.76
N LEU A 206 -7.52 -3.32 -2.56
CA LEU A 206 -7.45 -3.29 -4.03
C LEU A 206 -7.26 -1.85 -4.54
N SER A 207 -6.27 -1.12 -4.01
CA SER A 207 -5.98 0.24 -4.42
C SER A 207 -5.42 0.28 -5.84
N THR A 208 -5.71 1.36 -6.57
CA THR A 208 -5.27 1.56 -7.97
C THR A 208 -3.76 1.73 -8.13
N GLU A 209 -3.03 1.87 -7.03
CA GLU A 209 -1.56 1.83 -7.01
C GLU A 209 -1.02 0.44 -7.40
N PHE A 210 -1.73 -0.63 -7.00
CA PHE A 210 -1.28 -2.01 -7.14
C PHE A 210 -2.19 -2.87 -8.01
N TYR A 211 -3.45 -2.48 -8.14
CA TYR A 211 -4.48 -3.20 -8.90
C TYR A 211 -5.07 -2.31 -9.98
N HIS A 212 -5.55 -2.89 -11.06
CA HIS A 212 -6.44 -2.19 -11.96
C HIS A 212 -7.74 -1.82 -11.24
N GLY A 213 -8.45 -0.80 -11.73
CA GLY A 213 -9.66 -0.29 -11.08
C GLY A 213 -10.76 -1.32 -10.85
N ASP A 214 -10.76 -2.43 -11.59
CA ASP A 214 -11.67 -3.55 -11.41
C ASP A 214 -11.16 -4.63 -10.44
N GLY A 215 -9.97 -4.47 -9.87
CA GLY A 215 -9.33 -5.37 -8.92
C GLY A 215 -8.44 -6.45 -9.56
N GLN A 216 -8.19 -6.44 -10.88
CA GLN A 216 -7.18 -7.29 -11.49
C GLN A 216 -5.79 -6.84 -11.02
N ILE A 217 -4.88 -7.82 -10.85
CA ILE A 217 -3.52 -7.52 -10.39
C ILE A 217 -2.78 -6.66 -11.44
N ASN A 218 -2.15 -5.58 -11.00
CA ASN A 218 -1.36 -4.70 -11.85
C ASN A 218 0.12 -4.73 -11.48
N GLU A 219 0.45 -4.54 -10.21
CA GLU A 219 1.82 -4.57 -9.72
C GLU A 219 2.15 -5.88 -9.00
N GLU A 220 3.33 -6.01 -8.39
CA GLU A 220 3.75 -7.22 -7.69
C GLU A 220 3.08 -7.33 -6.32
N ASP A 221 1.84 -7.89 -6.29
CA ASP A 221 1.00 -7.98 -5.08
C ASP A 221 0.90 -9.37 -4.48
N TYR A 222 1.61 -10.32 -5.05
CA TYR A 222 1.47 -11.73 -4.70
C TYR A 222 0.03 -12.23 -4.95
N VAL A 223 -0.36 -13.36 -4.32
CA VAL A 223 -1.60 -14.04 -4.73
C VAL A 223 -2.75 -13.89 -3.75
N TYR A 224 -2.48 -13.59 -2.47
CA TYR A 224 -3.53 -13.67 -1.44
C TYR A 224 -4.61 -12.60 -1.59
N GLY A 225 -4.25 -11.35 -1.89
CA GLY A 225 -5.22 -10.28 -2.14
C GLY A 225 -6.12 -10.57 -3.35
N SER A 226 -5.55 -11.13 -4.42
CA SER A 226 -6.33 -11.60 -5.57
C SER A 226 -7.24 -12.76 -5.21
N PHE A 227 -6.72 -13.78 -4.48
CA PHE A 227 -7.49 -14.95 -4.07
C PHE A 227 -8.69 -14.57 -3.21
N ARG A 228 -8.55 -13.60 -2.30
CA ARG A 228 -9.66 -13.08 -1.46
C ARG A 228 -10.81 -12.45 -2.23
N GLN A 229 -10.61 -12.10 -3.48
CA GLN A 229 -11.68 -11.62 -4.37
C GLN A 229 -12.51 -12.77 -4.95
N SER A 230 -11.96 -13.98 -4.98
CA SER A 230 -12.55 -15.11 -5.70
C SER A 230 -13.70 -15.75 -4.94
N LYS A 231 -14.67 -16.27 -5.71
CA LYS A 231 -15.71 -17.14 -5.16
C LYS A 231 -15.13 -18.42 -4.54
N MET A 232 -14.03 -18.94 -5.08
CA MET A 232 -13.35 -20.11 -4.54
C MET A 232 -12.86 -19.88 -3.11
N TYR A 233 -12.36 -18.68 -2.79
CA TYR A 233 -12.02 -18.33 -1.41
C TYR A 233 -13.26 -18.39 -0.49
N THR A 234 -14.38 -17.86 -0.93
CA THR A 234 -15.64 -17.86 -0.16
C THR A 234 -16.17 -19.28 0.06
N GLU A 235 -15.97 -20.16 -0.91
CA GLU A 235 -16.38 -21.59 -0.84
C GLU A 235 -15.37 -22.48 -0.07
N GLY A 236 -14.36 -21.89 0.55
CA GLY A 236 -13.44 -22.63 1.42
C GLY A 236 -12.32 -23.39 0.69
N VAL A 237 -12.07 -23.11 -0.60
CA VAL A 237 -10.96 -23.73 -1.36
C VAL A 237 -9.63 -23.33 -0.74
N ARG A 238 -8.70 -24.29 -0.64
CA ARG A 238 -7.37 -24.13 -0.04
C ARG A 238 -6.29 -24.04 -1.12
N CYS A 239 -5.19 -23.40 -0.78
CA CYS A 239 -4.01 -23.36 -1.65
C CYS A 239 -3.56 -24.81 -2.02
N SER A 240 -3.59 -25.72 -1.05
CA SER A 240 -3.22 -27.12 -1.25
C SER A 240 -4.23 -27.95 -2.04
N ASP A 241 -5.39 -27.41 -2.42
CA ASP A 241 -6.28 -28.13 -3.34
C ASP A 241 -5.74 -28.09 -4.77
N CYS A 242 -4.94 -27.06 -5.10
CA CYS A 242 -4.29 -26.90 -6.40
C CYS A 242 -2.77 -27.16 -6.36
N HIS A 243 -2.09 -26.77 -5.29
CA HIS A 243 -0.64 -26.86 -5.13
C HIS A 243 -0.25 -27.96 -4.16
N ASP A 244 0.87 -28.63 -4.43
CA ASP A 244 1.57 -29.43 -3.43
C ASP A 244 2.67 -28.58 -2.78
N PRO A 245 2.51 -28.17 -1.51
CA PRO A 245 3.46 -27.26 -0.85
C PRO A 245 4.85 -27.88 -0.62
N HIS A 246 4.99 -29.21 -0.66
CA HIS A 246 6.27 -29.88 -0.44
C HIS A 246 7.07 -30.05 -1.74
N SER A 247 6.42 -30.34 -2.86
CA SER A 247 7.09 -30.45 -4.17
C SER A 247 7.12 -29.13 -4.95
N LEU A 248 6.35 -28.11 -4.53
CA LEU A 248 6.13 -26.83 -5.22
C LEU A 248 5.50 -27.00 -6.62
N GLN A 249 4.85 -28.13 -6.87
CA GLN A 249 4.22 -28.45 -8.15
C GLN A 249 2.70 -28.28 -8.06
N LEU A 250 2.06 -28.11 -9.22
CA LEU A 250 0.62 -28.25 -9.34
C LEU A 250 0.23 -29.74 -9.22
N LYS A 251 -0.88 -30.04 -8.54
CA LYS A 251 -1.37 -31.41 -8.38
C LYS A 251 -1.75 -32.08 -9.70
N PHE A 252 -2.24 -31.30 -10.66
CA PHE A 252 -2.62 -31.77 -11.98
C PHE A 252 -2.23 -30.75 -13.05
N ASN A 253 -1.95 -31.25 -14.25
CA ASN A 253 -1.60 -30.41 -15.38
C ASN A 253 -2.85 -29.98 -16.18
N GLY A 254 -2.82 -28.75 -16.72
CA GLY A 254 -3.85 -28.20 -17.59
C GLY A 254 -5.22 -28.12 -16.91
N ASN A 255 -6.28 -28.31 -17.69
CA ASN A 255 -7.67 -28.19 -17.21
C ASN A 255 -8.03 -29.22 -16.13
N LYS A 256 -7.32 -30.34 -16.02
CA LYS A 256 -7.55 -31.36 -14.97
C LYS A 256 -7.46 -30.77 -13.56
N LEU A 257 -6.68 -29.72 -13.38
CA LEU A 257 -6.58 -29.01 -12.10
C LEU A 257 -7.92 -28.38 -11.68
N CYS A 258 -8.64 -27.79 -12.63
CA CYS A 258 -9.93 -27.14 -12.40
C CYS A 258 -11.08 -28.14 -12.36
N LEU A 259 -10.98 -29.20 -13.17
CA LEU A 259 -11.98 -30.23 -13.32
C LEU A 259 -12.09 -31.20 -12.14
N GLN A 260 -11.29 -31.02 -11.10
CA GLN A 260 -11.51 -31.69 -9.81
C GLN A 260 -12.84 -31.28 -9.16
N CYS A 261 -13.28 -30.03 -9.41
CA CYS A 261 -14.49 -29.44 -8.83
C CYS A 261 -15.49 -28.97 -9.90
N HIS A 262 -15.01 -28.57 -11.08
CA HIS A 262 -15.86 -28.08 -12.16
C HIS A 262 -16.24 -29.21 -13.12
N VAL A 263 -17.53 -29.31 -13.46
CA VAL A 263 -18.07 -30.39 -14.30
C VAL A 263 -17.51 -30.30 -15.72
N PRO A 264 -16.76 -31.31 -16.21
CA PRO A 264 -16.07 -31.26 -17.51
C PRO A 264 -17.03 -31.02 -18.70
N THR A 265 -18.16 -31.70 -18.72
CA THR A 265 -19.15 -31.59 -19.82
C THR A 265 -19.77 -30.19 -19.95
N VAL A 266 -19.70 -29.39 -18.90
CA VAL A 266 -20.18 -28.00 -18.86
C VAL A 266 -19.05 -27.04 -19.20
N TYR A 267 -17.93 -27.14 -18.50
CA TYR A 267 -16.90 -26.09 -18.48
C TYR A 267 -15.70 -26.38 -19.41
N ASP A 268 -15.39 -27.65 -19.72
CA ASP A 268 -14.31 -28.02 -20.64
C ASP A 268 -14.91 -28.41 -22.01
N SER A 269 -15.69 -27.52 -22.59
CA SER A 269 -16.44 -27.74 -23.82
C SER A 269 -16.44 -26.50 -24.71
N GLU A 270 -16.51 -26.72 -26.03
CA GLU A 270 -16.62 -25.63 -27.02
C GLU A 270 -17.86 -24.76 -26.85
N LYS A 271 -18.87 -25.24 -26.14
CA LYS A 271 -20.06 -24.45 -25.79
C LYS A 271 -19.78 -23.42 -24.67
N HIS A 272 -18.71 -23.66 -23.87
CA HIS A 272 -18.29 -22.73 -22.83
C HIS A 272 -17.18 -21.79 -23.29
N HIS A 273 -16.09 -22.32 -23.83
CA HIS A 273 -14.93 -21.50 -24.18
C HIS A 273 -14.86 -21.05 -25.64
N PHE A 274 -15.68 -21.61 -26.54
CA PHE A 274 -15.78 -21.27 -27.96
C PHE A 274 -14.47 -21.40 -28.76
N HIS A 275 -13.59 -22.28 -28.30
CA HIS A 275 -12.31 -22.60 -28.93
C HIS A 275 -12.23 -24.12 -29.14
N VAL A 276 -11.30 -24.54 -29.99
CA VAL A 276 -11.05 -25.97 -30.24
C VAL A 276 -10.52 -26.64 -28.97
N ASN A 277 -11.15 -27.75 -28.57
CA ASN A 277 -10.75 -28.50 -27.39
C ASN A 277 -9.29 -28.98 -27.45
N ASN A 278 -8.65 -29.08 -26.28
CA ASN A 278 -7.26 -29.52 -26.11
C ASN A 278 -6.22 -28.59 -26.80
N THR A 279 -6.55 -27.33 -27.02
CA THR A 279 -5.62 -26.31 -27.48
C THR A 279 -5.27 -25.36 -26.32
N GLU A 280 -4.21 -24.57 -26.48
CA GLU A 280 -3.85 -23.52 -25.51
C GLU A 280 -5.02 -22.53 -25.29
N ALA A 281 -5.79 -22.24 -26.33
CA ALA A 281 -6.95 -21.35 -26.29
C ALA A 281 -8.11 -21.89 -25.43
N SER A 282 -8.18 -23.21 -25.20
CA SER A 282 -9.20 -23.84 -24.35
C SER A 282 -8.76 -24.04 -22.89
N LEU A 283 -7.55 -23.61 -22.51
CA LEU A 283 -7.11 -23.72 -21.13
C LEU A 283 -7.87 -22.73 -20.24
N CYS A 284 -8.51 -23.25 -19.19
CA CYS A 284 -9.28 -22.48 -18.21
C CYS A 284 -8.49 -21.28 -17.67
N ILE A 285 -7.21 -21.49 -17.37
CA ILE A 285 -6.32 -20.48 -16.79
C ILE A 285 -6.06 -19.28 -17.73
N ASN A 286 -6.16 -19.45 -19.03
CA ASN A 286 -5.89 -18.36 -19.98
C ASN A 286 -7.04 -17.34 -20.04
N CYS A 287 -8.24 -17.72 -19.64
CA CYS A 287 -9.40 -16.83 -19.55
C CYS A 287 -9.69 -16.37 -18.11
N HIS A 288 -9.51 -17.25 -17.12
CA HIS A 288 -9.90 -17.01 -15.73
C HIS A 288 -8.75 -16.63 -14.79
N MET A 289 -7.50 -16.85 -15.21
CA MET A 289 -6.29 -16.53 -14.48
C MET A 289 -5.26 -15.89 -15.42
N THR A 290 -5.61 -14.74 -15.97
CA THR A 290 -4.66 -13.98 -16.81
C THR A 290 -3.41 -13.67 -16.01
N GLY A 291 -2.28 -13.46 -16.68
CA GLY A 291 -1.03 -13.20 -16.01
C GLY A 291 -0.15 -12.23 -16.77
N LYS A 292 0.91 -11.78 -16.11
CA LYS A 292 1.96 -10.97 -16.72
C LYS A 292 3.34 -11.37 -16.19
N GLU A 293 4.37 -10.91 -16.86
CA GLU A 293 5.75 -11.11 -16.40
C GLU A 293 6.12 -10.07 -15.35
N TYR A 294 6.73 -10.55 -14.27
CA TYR A 294 7.35 -9.76 -13.21
C TYR A 294 8.85 -10.03 -13.19
N MET A 295 9.62 -9.12 -12.60
CA MET A 295 11.07 -9.27 -12.42
C MET A 295 11.83 -9.61 -13.74
N GLY A 296 11.20 -9.35 -14.89
CA GLY A 296 11.80 -9.51 -16.23
C GLY A 296 11.74 -10.92 -16.84
N ASN A 297 11.37 -11.97 -16.10
CA ASN A 297 11.23 -13.34 -16.62
C ASN A 297 10.37 -14.29 -15.77
N ASP A 298 9.64 -13.76 -14.76
CA ASP A 298 8.81 -14.56 -13.88
C ASP A 298 7.33 -14.33 -14.19
N PHE A 299 6.73 -15.22 -14.99
CA PHE A 299 5.32 -15.13 -15.38
C PHE A 299 4.42 -15.62 -14.24
N ARG A 300 3.60 -14.70 -13.70
CA ARG A 300 2.66 -14.97 -12.61
C ARG A 300 1.22 -14.76 -13.04
N ARG A 301 0.31 -15.61 -12.52
CA ARG A 301 -1.11 -15.59 -12.81
C ARG A 301 -1.91 -14.94 -11.69
N ASP A 302 -2.94 -14.18 -12.07
CA ASP A 302 -3.91 -13.59 -11.16
C ASP A 302 -4.80 -14.68 -10.54
N HIS A 303 -4.85 -14.76 -9.22
CA HIS A 303 -5.64 -15.73 -8.45
C HIS A 303 -7.05 -15.24 -8.11
N SER A 304 -7.54 -14.17 -8.74
CA SER A 304 -8.92 -13.71 -8.57
C SER A 304 -9.96 -14.59 -9.28
N PHE A 305 -9.52 -15.48 -10.16
CA PHE A 305 -10.36 -16.45 -10.90
C PHE A 305 -11.55 -15.78 -11.56
N ARG A 306 -11.29 -14.74 -12.33
CA ARG A 306 -12.31 -13.83 -12.84
C ARG A 306 -13.12 -14.41 -13.99
N ILE A 307 -14.35 -13.91 -14.11
CA ILE A 307 -15.12 -14.02 -15.33
C ILE A 307 -14.65 -12.87 -16.25
N PRO A 308 -14.30 -13.14 -17.53
CA PRO A 308 -13.89 -12.09 -18.46
C PRO A 308 -14.96 -11.01 -18.63
N ARG A 309 -14.58 -9.73 -18.43
CA ARG A 309 -15.47 -8.57 -18.50
C ARG A 309 -14.97 -7.52 -19.51
N PRO A 310 -14.90 -7.84 -20.81
CA PRO A 310 -14.44 -6.88 -21.82
C PRO A 310 -15.35 -5.66 -21.98
N ASP A 311 -16.58 -5.71 -21.50
CA ASP A 311 -17.45 -4.54 -21.33
C ASP A 311 -16.85 -3.50 -20.38
N GLN A 312 -16.19 -3.92 -19.29
CA GLN A 312 -15.45 -3.03 -18.40
C GLN A 312 -14.18 -2.50 -19.07
N SER A 313 -13.53 -3.27 -19.93
CA SER A 313 -12.41 -2.78 -20.74
C SER A 313 -12.81 -1.63 -21.66
N VAL A 314 -13.96 -1.74 -22.32
CA VAL A 314 -14.50 -0.67 -23.17
C VAL A 314 -14.84 0.59 -22.37
N ALA A 315 -15.41 0.44 -21.17
CA ALA A 315 -15.90 1.56 -20.37
C ALA A 315 -14.79 2.23 -19.53
N TYR A 316 -13.78 1.47 -19.08
CA TYR A 316 -12.82 1.91 -18.08
C TYR A 316 -11.35 1.59 -18.41
N GLY A 317 -11.07 0.97 -19.56
CA GLY A 317 -9.70 0.63 -19.98
C GLY A 317 -9.04 -0.50 -19.17
N THR A 318 -9.81 -1.35 -18.49
CA THR A 318 -9.27 -2.49 -17.75
C THR A 318 -8.79 -3.60 -18.70
N PRO A 319 -7.78 -4.40 -18.34
CA PRO A 319 -7.33 -5.51 -19.18
C PRO A 319 -8.40 -6.61 -19.29
N ASN A 320 -8.38 -7.35 -20.40
CA ASN A 320 -9.22 -8.54 -20.56
C ASN A 320 -8.47 -9.70 -21.22
N ALA A 321 -8.93 -10.91 -20.94
CA ALA A 321 -8.32 -12.14 -21.45
C ALA A 321 -8.33 -12.26 -22.98
N CYS A 322 -9.35 -11.70 -23.66
CA CYS A 322 -9.52 -11.86 -25.10
C CYS A 322 -8.41 -11.15 -25.87
N THR A 323 -8.19 -9.86 -25.59
CA THR A 323 -7.18 -9.04 -26.27
C THR A 323 -5.75 -9.37 -25.78
N GLY A 324 -5.61 -10.08 -24.67
CA GLY A 324 -4.34 -10.68 -24.23
C GLY A 324 -3.78 -11.70 -25.25
N CYS A 325 -4.66 -12.46 -25.91
CA CYS A 325 -4.29 -13.41 -26.98
C CYS A 325 -4.56 -12.84 -28.39
N HIS A 326 -5.72 -12.21 -28.60
CA HIS A 326 -6.10 -11.60 -29.88
C HIS A 326 -5.63 -10.14 -29.96
N LYS A 327 -4.30 -9.97 -30.01
CA LYS A 327 -3.63 -8.65 -29.88
C LYS A 327 -4.00 -7.64 -30.99
N GLU A 328 -4.44 -8.12 -32.14
CA GLU A 328 -4.92 -7.29 -33.25
C GLU A 328 -6.39 -6.89 -33.17
N LYS A 329 -7.13 -7.39 -32.17
CA LYS A 329 -8.54 -7.07 -31.93
C LYS A 329 -8.69 -6.00 -30.85
N SER A 330 -9.82 -5.28 -30.95
CA SER A 330 -10.16 -4.23 -29.96
C SER A 330 -11.00 -4.78 -28.79
N ASP A 331 -11.07 -4.00 -27.70
CA ASP A 331 -11.97 -4.31 -26.58
C ASP A 331 -13.43 -4.33 -26.98
N GLN A 332 -13.85 -3.47 -27.95
CA GLN A 332 -15.20 -3.47 -28.51
C GLN A 332 -15.52 -4.80 -29.22
N TRP A 333 -14.54 -5.37 -29.95
CA TRP A 333 -14.68 -6.70 -30.55
C TRP A 333 -14.89 -7.75 -29.47
N ALA A 334 -14.06 -7.74 -28.42
CA ALA A 334 -14.17 -8.69 -27.32
C ALA A 334 -15.52 -8.58 -26.60
N ALA A 335 -15.99 -7.37 -26.31
CA ALA A 335 -17.28 -7.11 -25.67
C ALA A 335 -18.44 -7.61 -26.52
N LYS A 336 -18.41 -7.34 -27.83
CA LYS A 336 -19.42 -7.84 -28.78
C LYS A 336 -19.42 -9.38 -28.84
N THR A 337 -18.24 -9.99 -28.86
CA THR A 337 -18.08 -11.45 -28.89
C THR A 337 -18.68 -12.12 -27.65
N ILE A 338 -18.36 -11.62 -26.46
CA ILE A 338 -18.94 -12.13 -25.20
C ILE A 338 -20.46 -11.92 -25.16
N THR A 339 -20.95 -10.82 -25.72
CA THR A 339 -22.40 -10.58 -25.84
C THR A 339 -23.06 -11.57 -26.78
N GLN A 340 -22.41 -11.92 -27.87
CA GLN A 340 -22.92 -12.95 -28.80
C GLN A 340 -22.94 -14.34 -28.15
N TRP A 341 -21.96 -14.68 -27.32
CA TRP A 341 -21.85 -15.98 -26.67
C TRP A 341 -22.79 -16.15 -25.47
N TYR A 342 -22.92 -15.13 -24.64
CA TYR A 342 -23.61 -15.21 -23.35
C TYR A 342 -24.78 -14.26 -23.16
N GLY A 343 -25.17 -13.52 -24.19
CA GLY A 343 -26.27 -12.53 -24.15
C GLY A 343 -25.84 -11.18 -23.58
N ASN A 344 -26.81 -10.26 -23.45
CA ASN A 344 -26.55 -8.88 -23.01
C ASN A 344 -26.51 -8.73 -21.48
N THR A 345 -27.13 -9.64 -20.74
CA THR A 345 -27.23 -9.53 -19.27
C THR A 345 -25.96 -10.02 -18.62
N ARG A 346 -25.41 -9.23 -17.73
CA ARG A 346 -24.31 -9.61 -16.84
C ARG A 346 -24.83 -9.75 -15.42
N LYS A 347 -24.33 -10.74 -14.71
CA LYS A 347 -24.56 -10.83 -13.26
C LYS A 347 -23.82 -9.69 -12.58
N GLU A 348 -24.43 -9.17 -11.52
CA GLU A 348 -23.78 -8.22 -10.63
C GLU A 348 -22.44 -8.76 -10.12
N HIS A 349 -21.40 -7.92 -10.18
CA HIS A 349 -20.05 -8.31 -9.81
C HIS A 349 -19.39 -7.20 -9.01
N PHE A 350 -18.60 -7.54 -8.03
CA PHE A 350 -17.92 -6.57 -7.14
C PHE A 350 -17.05 -5.57 -7.89
N SER A 351 -16.51 -5.93 -9.06
CA SER A 351 -15.71 -5.04 -9.89
C SER A 351 -16.46 -3.81 -10.37
N ASP A 352 -17.78 -3.91 -10.55
CA ASP A 352 -18.62 -2.76 -10.95
C ASP A 352 -18.57 -1.68 -9.84
N ALA A 353 -18.65 -2.09 -8.56
CA ALA A 353 -18.56 -1.19 -7.41
C ALA A 353 -17.14 -0.61 -7.24
N LEU A 354 -16.10 -1.41 -7.47
CA LEU A 354 -14.71 -0.92 -7.43
C LEU A 354 -14.49 0.20 -8.46
N LEU A 355 -14.88 -0.03 -9.72
CA LEU A 355 -14.75 0.93 -10.82
C LEU A 355 -15.51 2.23 -10.55
N VAL A 356 -16.72 2.13 -10.03
CA VAL A 356 -17.54 3.31 -9.70
C VAL A 356 -16.93 4.07 -8.51
N SER A 357 -16.45 3.37 -7.48
CA SER A 357 -15.87 4.01 -6.29
C SER A 357 -14.56 4.76 -6.55
N SER A 358 -13.88 4.47 -7.66
CA SER A 358 -12.63 5.13 -8.06
C SER A 358 -12.85 6.38 -8.94
N LYS A 359 -14.10 6.73 -9.29
CA LYS A 359 -14.41 7.92 -10.08
C LYS A 359 -14.15 9.21 -9.29
N THR A 360 -13.73 10.26 -9.96
CA THR A 360 -13.58 11.60 -9.38
C THR A 360 -14.91 12.25 -9.00
N ALA A 361 -15.99 11.91 -9.72
CA ALA A 361 -17.35 12.35 -9.43
C ALA A 361 -18.30 11.15 -9.46
N ILE A 362 -19.05 10.98 -8.39
CA ILE A 362 -20.02 9.88 -8.18
C ILE A 362 -21.40 10.49 -8.10
N SER A 363 -22.34 10.02 -8.95
CA SER A 363 -23.74 10.45 -8.90
C SER A 363 -24.46 9.91 -7.65
N GLU A 364 -25.59 10.50 -7.29
CA GLU A 364 -26.37 10.05 -6.14
C GLU A 364 -26.85 8.58 -6.28
N SER A 365 -27.24 8.16 -7.48
CA SER A 365 -27.65 6.78 -7.75
C SER A 365 -26.49 5.80 -7.61
N GLU A 366 -25.29 6.17 -8.09
CA GLU A 366 -24.07 5.38 -7.90
C GLU A 366 -23.68 5.32 -6.43
N ARG A 367 -23.81 6.42 -5.70
CA ARG A 367 -23.55 6.44 -4.27
C ARG A 367 -24.45 5.49 -3.50
N LYS A 368 -25.78 5.49 -3.76
CA LYS A 368 -26.72 4.56 -3.14
C LYS A 368 -26.38 3.09 -3.44
N MET A 369 -25.96 2.81 -4.68
CA MET A 369 -25.48 1.47 -5.06
C MET A 369 -24.24 1.08 -4.23
N LEU A 370 -23.24 1.97 -4.08
CA LEU A 370 -22.05 1.72 -3.29
C LEU A 370 -22.37 1.54 -1.80
N ASP A 371 -23.26 2.34 -1.24
CA ASP A 371 -23.70 2.22 0.16
C ASP A 371 -24.40 0.88 0.43
N SER A 372 -25.18 0.37 -0.53
CA SER A 372 -25.76 -0.97 -0.46
C SER A 372 -24.68 -2.05 -0.58
N PHE A 373 -23.73 -1.89 -1.50
CA PHE A 373 -22.62 -2.83 -1.72
C PHE A 373 -21.76 -3.02 -0.48
N ILE A 374 -21.40 -1.94 0.21
CA ILE A 374 -20.55 -1.98 1.42
C ILE A 374 -21.10 -2.94 2.46
N ASN A 375 -22.41 -2.97 2.65
CA ASN A 375 -23.07 -3.78 3.68
C ASN A 375 -23.58 -5.14 3.18
N ASN A 376 -23.37 -5.49 1.91
CA ASN A 376 -23.75 -6.78 1.37
C ASN A 376 -22.63 -7.81 1.55
N VAL A 377 -22.82 -8.74 2.48
CA VAL A 377 -21.86 -9.78 2.86
C VAL A 377 -21.61 -10.83 1.77
N ASP A 378 -22.44 -10.90 0.74
CA ASP A 378 -22.27 -11.81 -0.40
C ASP A 378 -21.10 -11.40 -1.29
N PHE A 379 -20.67 -10.13 -1.21
CA PHE A 379 -19.50 -9.63 -1.91
C PHE A 379 -18.20 -9.81 -1.10
N PRO A 380 -17.07 -9.98 -1.78
CA PRO A 380 -15.78 -10.14 -1.12
C PRO A 380 -15.45 -9.01 -0.15
N SER A 381 -15.07 -9.35 1.08
CA SER A 381 -14.77 -8.36 2.13
C SER A 381 -13.64 -7.41 1.74
N ILE A 382 -12.64 -7.87 0.97
CA ILE A 382 -11.56 -7.01 0.46
C ILE A 382 -12.09 -5.94 -0.52
N ALA A 383 -13.06 -6.28 -1.37
CA ALA A 383 -13.67 -5.30 -2.29
C ALA A 383 -14.53 -4.28 -1.51
N ARG A 384 -15.32 -4.73 -0.52
CA ARG A 384 -16.12 -3.84 0.34
C ARG A 384 -15.24 -2.88 1.15
N ALA A 385 -14.14 -3.38 1.72
CA ALA A 385 -13.16 -2.55 2.42
C ALA A 385 -12.49 -1.52 1.48
N THR A 386 -12.20 -1.91 0.24
CA THR A 386 -11.65 -0.99 -0.78
C THR A 386 -12.63 0.12 -1.13
N VAL A 387 -13.92 -0.21 -1.34
CA VAL A 387 -14.95 0.80 -1.60
C VAL A 387 -15.08 1.78 -0.42
N ILE A 388 -15.06 1.29 0.83
CA ILE A 388 -15.03 2.17 2.00
C ILE A 388 -13.81 3.10 1.96
N GLN A 389 -12.65 2.57 1.63
CA GLN A 389 -11.42 3.37 1.54
C GLN A 389 -11.51 4.48 0.50
N ASN A 390 -12.14 4.23 -0.64
CA ASN A 390 -12.24 5.19 -1.75
C ASN A 390 -13.27 6.30 -1.49
N LEU A 391 -14.28 6.05 -0.66
CA LEU A 391 -15.38 6.99 -0.46
C LEU A 391 -15.17 7.98 0.69
N ASN A 392 -15.77 9.16 0.57
CA ASN A 392 -15.96 10.11 1.65
C ASN A 392 -17.34 9.92 2.28
N PHE A 393 -17.45 10.21 3.59
CA PHE A 393 -18.66 10.06 4.39
C PHE A 393 -18.93 11.37 5.11
N THR A 394 -19.94 12.13 4.67
CA THR A 394 -20.15 13.53 5.08
C THR A 394 -21.54 13.84 5.61
N ASN A 395 -22.53 12.93 5.44
CA ASN A 395 -23.90 13.14 5.88
C ASN A 395 -24.40 11.99 6.78
N GLU A 396 -25.57 12.16 7.37
CA GLU A 396 -26.16 11.21 8.34
C GLU A 396 -26.44 9.81 7.72
N GLU A 397 -26.93 9.76 6.50
CA GLU A 397 -27.19 8.48 5.81
C GLU A 397 -25.88 7.69 5.64
N GLN A 398 -24.84 8.35 5.20
CA GLN A 398 -23.50 7.79 5.02
C GLN A 398 -22.85 7.41 6.33
N TYR A 399 -23.08 8.17 7.41
CA TYR A 399 -22.66 7.81 8.76
C TYR A 399 -23.28 6.48 9.20
N ASN A 400 -24.56 6.26 8.92
CA ASN A 400 -25.26 5.00 9.20
C ASN A 400 -24.71 3.81 8.39
N VAL A 401 -24.20 4.04 7.18
CA VAL A 401 -23.48 3.00 6.40
C VAL A 401 -22.22 2.57 7.14
N LEU A 402 -21.41 3.52 7.64
CA LEU A 402 -20.23 3.21 8.43
C LEU A 402 -20.55 2.47 9.73
N LEU A 403 -21.59 2.88 10.45
CA LEU A 403 -22.01 2.20 11.69
C LEU A 403 -22.38 0.73 11.45
N ARG A 404 -23.01 0.42 10.31
CA ARG A 404 -23.28 -0.98 9.94
C ARG A 404 -21.98 -1.72 9.61
N ALA A 405 -21.08 -1.10 8.83
CA ALA A 405 -19.80 -1.68 8.46
C ALA A 405 -18.88 -1.95 9.68
N LEU A 406 -18.99 -1.18 10.76
CA LEU A 406 -18.29 -1.43 12.02
C LEU A 406 -18.71 -2.72 12.72
N ASN A 407 -19.87 -3.29 12.38
CA ASN A 407 -20.36 -4.56 12.93
C ASN A 407 -20.13 -5.75 11.97
N ASP A 408 -19.37 -5.55 10.90
CA ASP A 408 -19.09 -6.60 9.93
C ASP A 408 -18.26 -7.74 10.55
N SER A 409 -18.48 -8.96 10.07
CA SER A 409 -17.71 -10.14 10.50
C SER A 409 -16.23 -10.04 10.10
N SER A 410 -15.91 -9.36 8.98
CA SER A 410 -14.56 -9.12 8.50
C SER A 410 -13.87 -7.98 9.25
N ALA A 411 -12.74 -8.30 9.89
CA ALA A 411 -11.91 -7.28 10.54
C ALA A 411 -11.43 -6.21 9.55
N MET A 412 -11.17 -6.58 8.30
CA MET A 412 -10.73 -5.65 7.26
C MET A 412 -11.79 -4.60 6.94
N VAL A 413 -13.08 -4.98 6.92
CA VAL A 413 -14.21 -4.04 6.73
C VAL A 413 -14.34 -3.13 7.94
N ARG A 414 -14.33 -3.69 9.18
CA ARG A 414 -14.40 -2.89 10.42
C ARG A 414 -13.24 -1.89 10.53
N TYR A 415 -12.02 -2.31 10.24
CA TYR A 415 -10.83 -1.46 10.27
C TYR A 415 -10.95 -0.27 9.31
N ASN A 416 -11.30 -0.52 8.04
CA ASN A 416 -11.42 0.55 7.05
C ASN A 416 -12.60 1.48 7.35
N ALA A 417 -13.71 0.96 7.88
CA ALA A 417 -14.83 1.79 8.34
C ALA A 417 -14.42 2.67 9.54
N LEU A 418 -13.69 2.10 10.50
CA LEU A 418 -13.23 2.81 11.69
C LEU A 418 -12.30 3.98 11.32
N LEU A 419 -11.38 3.78 10.41
CA LEU A 419 -10.46 4.84 9.96
C LEU A 419 -11.17 6.03 9.30
N LYS A 420 -12.38 5.85 8.75
CA LYS A 420 -13.15 6.96 8.15
C LYS A 420 -13.64 7.96 9.22
N PHE A 421 -13.70 7.56 10.47
CA PHE A 421 -14.04 8.48 11.55
C PHE A 421 -12.98 9.56 11.82
N ARG A 422 -11.83 9.49 11.19
CA ARG A 422 -10.83 10.59 11.22
C ARG A 422 -11.39 11.93 10.71
N ALA A 423 -12.38 11.90 9.82
CA ALA A 423 -13.02 13.08 9.26
C ALA A 423 -14.08 13.70 10.18
N PHE A 424 -14.45 13.03 11.29
CA PHE A 424 -15.49 13.49 12.22
C PHE A 424 -14.88 14.27 13.39
N SER A 425 -15.76 14.91 14.18
CA SER A 425 -15.35 15.69 15.35
C SER A 425 -14.53 14.85 16.36
N PRO A 426 -13.67 15.47 17.18
CA PRO A 426 -12.89 14.75 18.18
C PRO A 426 -13.76 13.90 19.14
N GLN A 427 -14.94 14.40 19.51
CA GLN A 427 -15.87 13.68 20.39
C GLN A 427 -16.38 12.38 19.74
N VAL A 428 -16.79 12.45 18.46
CA VAL A 428 -17.25 11.28 17.71
C VAL A 428 -16.09 10.29 17.50
N ARG A 429 -14.90 10.78 17.15
CA ARG A 429 -13.70 9.93 17.00
C ARG A 429 -13.40 9.15 18.27
N THR A 430 -13.34 9.85 19.41
CA THR A 430 -13.06 9.24 20.72
C THR A 430 -14.10 8.20 21.08
N SER A 431 -15.38 8.54 20.97
CA SER A 431 -16.47 7.58 21.25
C SER A 431 -16.39 6.33 20.38
N MET A 432 -16.03 6.47 19.08
CA MET A 432 -15.88 5.31 18.21
C MET A 432 -14.61 4.53 18.55
N ALA A 433 -13.48 5.19 18.77
CA ALA A 433 -12.23 4.53 19.12
C ALA A 433 -12.40 3.65 20.38
N LEU A 434 -12.95 4.19 21.47
CA LEU A 434 -13.12 3.48 22.74
C LEU A 434 -13.95 2.20 22.62
N LYS A 435 -14.94 2.16 21.71
CA LYS A 435 -15.72 0.94 21.44
C LYS A 435 -14.92 -0.19 20.85
N PHE A 436 -13.81 0.11 20.13
CA PHE A 436 -13.03 -0.86 19.36
C PHE A 436 -11.64 -1.15 19.96
N THR A 437 -11.29 -0.54 21.10
CA THR A 437 -10.08 -0.90 21.87
C THR A 437 -10.07 -2.36 22.34
N LYS A 438 -11.25 -2.99 22.46
CA LYS A 438 -11.44 -4.39 22.84
C LYS A 438 -11.80 -5.31 21.68
N ASP A 439 -11.69 -4.86 20.41
CA ASP A 439 -11.96 -5.76 19.28
C ASP A 439 -11.08 -7.01 19.38
N ARG A 440 -11.66 -8.17 19.05
CA ARG A 440 -10.94 -9.44 19.09
C ARG A 440 -9.70 -9.50 18.19
N ILE A 441 -9.64 -8.64 17.15
CA ILE A 441 -8.57 -8.63 16.15
C ILE A 441 -7.68 -7.39 16.35
N LYS A 442 -6.36 -7.61 16.48
CA LYS A 442 -5.35 -6.57 16.73
C LYS A 442 -5.41 -5.43 15.73
N MET A 443 -5.57 -5.73 14.44
CA MET A 443 -5.67 -4.70 13.38
C MET A 443 -6.73 -3.66 13.72
N VAL A 444 -7.90 -4.07 14.22
CA VAL A 444 -9.00 -3.15 14.55
C VAL A 444 -8.68 -2.34 15.82
N ARG A 445 -8.08 -2.96 16.86
CA ARG A 445 -7.63 -2.26 18.07
C ARG A 445 -6.57 -1.19 17.75
N ILE A 446 -5.62 -1.50 16.89
CA ILE A 446 -4.63 -0.53 16.38
C ILE A 446 -5.32 0.61 15.63
N GLY A 447 -6.32 0.31 14.79
CA GLY A 447 -7.15 1.32 14.13
C GLY A 447 -7.85 2.25 15.10
N ALA A 448 -8.36 1.71 16.23
CA ALA A 448 -8.94 2.49 17.31
C ALA A 448 -7.91 3.45 17.94
N ALA A 449 -6.73 2.96 18.29
CA ALA A 449 -5.67 3.79 18.82
C ALA A 449 -5.24 4.90 17.86
N GLN A 450 -5.18 4.61 16.54
CA GLN A 450 -4.85 5.60 15.51
C GLN A 450 -5.85 6.76 15.40
N LEU A 451 -7.11 6.57 15.79
CA LEU A 451 -8.11 7.64 15.74
C LEU A 451 -7.90 8.70 16.82
N VAL A 452 -7.25 8.34 17.90
CA VAL A 452 -7.13 9.17 19.11
C VAL A 452 -5.67 9.43 19.52
N ILE A 453 -4.78 9.41 18.55
CA ILE A 453 -3.40 9.91 18.76
C ILE A 453 -3.49 11.37 19.23
N GLY A 454 -2.76 11.73 20.29
CA GLY A 454 -2.77 13.06 20.90
C GLY A 454 -3.94 13.35 21.86
N LEU A 455 -4.84 12.38 22.10
CA LEU A 455 -5.86 12.51 23.14
C LEU A 455 -5.21 12.47 24.53
N ASP A 456 -5.58 13.42 25.37
CA ASP A 456 -5.21 13.41 26.79
C ASP A 456 -5.98 12.31 27.53
N GLU A 457 -5.28 11.28 27.97
CA GLU A 457 -5.85 10.13 28.69
C GLU A 457 -6.45 10.49 30.04
N ASN A 458 -6.04 11.61 30.66
CA ASN A 458 -6.60 12.08 31.93
C ASN A 458 -8.07 12.51 31.80
N THR A 459 -8.57 12.67 30.59
CA THR A 459 -9.98 13.01 30.32
C THR A 459 -10.89 11.79 30.25
N LEU A 460 -10.34 10.57 30.35
CA LEU A 460 -11.07 9.31 30.20
C LEU A 460 -11.43 8.66 31.57
N ASP A 461 -12.43 7.79 31.54
CA ASP A 461 -12.68 6.86 32.61
C ASP A 461 -11.49 5.91 32.84
N PRO A 462 -11.13 5.54 34.09
CA PRO A 462 -9.98 4.66 34.32
C PRO A 462 -10.00 3.32 33.55
N ASN A 463 -11.19 2.73 33.36
CA ASN A 463 -11.27 1.48 32.57
C ASN A 463 -11.06 1.71 31.07
N GLU A 464 -11.64 2.79 30.53
CA GLU A 464 -11.44 3.21 29.15
C GLU A 464 -9.97 3.53 28.89
N ASN A 465 -9.30 4.17 29.85
CA ASN A 465 -7.87 4.48 29.78
C ASN A 465 -7.01 3.21 29.72
N VAL A 466 -7.28 2.19 30.54
CA VAL A 466 -6.56 0.91 30.52
C VAL A 466 -6.62 0.25 29.15
N ASP A 467 -7.81 0.20 28.55
CA ASP A 467 -8.04 -0.43 27.26
C ASP A 467 -7.37 0.36 26.10
N LEU A 468 -7.44 1.67 26.16
CA LEU A 468 -6.79 2.55 25.19
C LEU A 468 -5.27 2.44 25.26
N THR A 469 -4.71 2.44 26.48
CA THR A 469 -3.27 2.25 26.73
C THR A 469 -2.77 0.93 26.14
N ALA A 470 -3.53 -0.17 26.32
CA ALA A 470 -3.19 -1.45 25.72
C ALA A 470 -3.15 -1.39 24.17
N SER A 471 -4.15 -0.74 23.56
CA SER A 471 -4.21 -0.59 22.11
C SER A 471 -3.13 0.36 21.56
N ARG A 472 -2.74 1.39 22.31
CA ARG A 472 -1.61 2.28 21.98
C ARG A 472 -0.27 1.55 22.03
N ASN A 473 -0.05 0.69 23.00
CA ASN A 473 1.16 -0.16 23.05
C ASN A 473 1.26 -1.08 21.83
N GLU A 474 0.13 -1.60 21.34
CA GLU A 474 0.08 -2.37 20.09
C GLU A 474 0.42 -1.48 18.88
N LEU A 475 -0.11 -0.26 18.82
CA LEU A 475 0.20 0.73 17.77
C LEU A 475 1.69 1.11 17.79
N GLU A 476 2.26 1.42 18.94
CA GLU A 476 3.69 1.73 19.07
C GLU A 476 4.56 0.56 18.63
N THR A 477 4.24 -0.66 19.06
CA THR A 477 4.94 -1.88 18.62
C THR A 477 4.93 -2.00 17.09
N MET A 478 3.80 -1.71 16.46
CA MET A 478 3.68 -1.69 14.99
C MET A 478 4.58 -0.62 14.38
N LEU A 479 4.54 0.62 14.87
CA LEU A 479 5.33 1.75 14.36
C LEU A 479 6.84 1.47 14.47
N PHE A 480 7.30 1.04 15.64
CA PHE A 480 8.71 0.70 15.86
C PHE A 480 9.18 -0.48 14.99
N SER A 481 8.33 -1.50 14.79
CA SER A 481 8.69 -2.68 13.99
C SER A 481 8.80 -2.38 12.48
N ASN A 482 8.22 -1.27 12.02
CA ASN A 482 8.27 -0.81 10.63
C ASN A 482 9.26 0.36 10.41
N ALA A 483 9.97 0.83 11.45
CA ALA A 483 10.86 1.98 11.36
C ALA A 483 12.16 1.72 10.58
N ASP A 484 12.40 0.50 10.13
CA ASP A 484 13.46 0.18 9.18
C ASP A 484 13.15 0.67 7.75
N PHE A 485 11.88 0.98 7.44
CA PHE A 485 11.44 1.65 6.21
C PHE A 485 11.45 3.18 6.33
N SER A 486 11.65 3.88 5.21
CA SER A 486 11.50 5.35 5.15
C SER A 486 10.07 5.78 5.51
N THR A 487 9.06 5.11 4.94
CA THR A 487 7.64 5.36 5.25
C THR A 487 7.28 5.00 6.70
N GLY A 488 7.90 3.98 7.30
CA GLY A 488 7.72 3.64 8.71
C GLY A 488 8.30 4.72 9.63
N ARG A 489 9.45 5.31 9.27
CA ARG A 489 10.01 6.49 9.97
C ARG A 489 9.08 7.69 9.86
N MET A 490 8.50 7.95 8.69
CA MET A 490 7.52 9.01 8.50
C MET A 490 6.31 8.80 9.43
N GLN A 491 5.73 7.61 9.45
CA GLN A 491 4.58 7.30 10.32
C GLN A 491 4.89 7.45 11.80
N LEU A 492 6.09 7.07 12.22
CA LEU A 492 6.55 7.27 13.60
C LEU A 492 6.77 8.76 13.91
N GLY A 493 7.27 9.54 12.94
CA GLY A 493 7.35 11.00 13.04
C GLY A 493 5.97 11.64 13.19
N ASP A 494 5.00 11.20 12.38
CA ASP A 494 3.62 11.67 12.47
C ASP A 494 2.99 11.36 13.84
N TYR A 495 3.27 10.18 14.38
CA TYR A 495 2.83 9.78 15.72
C TYR A 495 3.38 10.72 16.80
N TYR A 496 4.69 11.00 16.78
CA TYR A 496 5.31 11.93 17.72
C TYR A 496 4.77 13.36 17.56
N LEU A 497 4.62 13.84 16.33
CA LEU A 497 4.12 15.18 16.06
C LEU A 497 2.68 15.37 16.57
N GLN A 498 1.81 14.40 16.35
CA GLN A 498 0.42 14.42 16.85
C GLN A 498 0.34 14.31 18.38
N ASN A 499 1.35 13.76 19.04
CA ASN A 499 1.50 13.75 20.50
C ASN A 499 2.27 14.97 21.03
N ASN A 500 2.42 16.04 20.25
CA ASN A 500 3.13 17.28 20.58
C ASN A 500 4.63 17.09 20.89
N ASP A 501 5.25 16.02 20.41
CA ASP A 501 6.69 15.77 20.55
C ASP A 501 7.41 16.08 19.23
N ALA A 502 7.56 17.37 18.94
CA ALA A 502 8.18 17.85 17.70
C ALA A 502 9.66 17.45 17.60
N GLN A 503 10.39 17.30 18.71
CA GLN A 503 11.81 16.95 18.66
C GLN A 503 12.03 15.50 18.21
N ASN A 504 11.28 14.55 18.76
CA ASN A 504 11.34 13.17 18.30
C ASN A 504 10.73 13.02 16.89
N ALA A 505 9.71 13.79 16.53
CA ALA A 505 9.18 13.82 15.16
C ALA A 505 10.26 14.23 14.14
N ILE A 506 10.99 15.31 14.38
CA ILE A 506 12.10 15.78 13.53
C ILE A 506 13.15 14.68 13.33
N LYS A 507 13.58 14.05 14.42
CA LYS A 507 14.55 12.94 14.35
C LYS A 507 14.08 11.82 13.41
N GLN A 508 12.80 11.46 13.46
CA GLN A 508 12.27 10.40 12.60
C GLN A 508 12.11 10.86 11.15
N TYR A 509 11.67 12.10 10.91
CA TYR A 509 11.57 12.66 9.57
C TYR A 509 12.94 12.84 8.89
N GLU A 510 13.95 13.34 9.60
CA GLU A 510 15.31 13.42 9.08
C GLU A 510 15.84 12.03 8.69
N MET A 511 15.58 11.01 9.52
CA MET A 511 15.96 9.64 9.21
C MET A 511 15.16 9.08 8.02
N ALA A 512 13.89 9.45 7.86
CA ALA A 512 13.08 9.07 6.71
C ALA A 512 13.69 9.61 5.41
N LEU A 513 14.06 10.89 5.37
CA LEU A 513 14.71 11.54 4.23
C LEU A 513 16.14 11.03 3.97
N GLN A 514 16.85 10.61 5.01
CA GLN A 514 18.15 9.95 4.84
C GLN A 514 18.01 8.60 4.16
N LYS A 515 16.91 7.87 4.39
CA LYS A 515 16.61 6.58 3.74
C LYS A 515 16.02 6.76 2.34
N ASP A 516 15.24 7.80 2.13
CA ASP A 516 14.58 8.11 0.86
C ASP A 516 14.36 9.62 0.75
N SER A 517 15.28 10.29 0.07
CA SER A 517 15.22 11.74 -0.11
C SER A 517 14.09 12.20 -1.06
N LEU A 518 13.44 11.29 -1.76
CA LEU A 518 12.31 11.56 -2.65
C LEU A 518 10.94 11.31 -1.98
N LEU A 519 10.92 11.03 -0.67
CA LEU A 519 9.68 10.85 0.11
C LEU A 519 9.04 12.21 0.42
N ILE A 520 8.42 12.80 -0.59
CA ILE A 520 7.88 14.18 -0.60
C ILE A 520 7.00 14.52 0.62
N PRO A 521 6.06 13.66 1.08
CA PRO A 521 5.20 14.01 2.23
C PRO A 521 5.96 14.38 3.50
N VAL A 522 7.18 13.88 3.67
CA VAL A 522 8.02 14.17 4.84
C VAL A 522 8.43 15.65 4.91
N TYR A 523 8.70 16.28 3.76
CA TYR A 523 9.13 17.69 3.73
C TYR A 523 8.08 18.63 4.33
N SER A 524 6.79 18.37 4.03
CA SER A 524 5.68 19.12 4.63
C SER A 524 5.68 19.03 6.16
N ASN A 525 5.71 17.81 6.69
CA ASN A 525 5.57 17.56 8.12
C ASN A 525 6.83 17.97 8.89
N LEU A 526 8.01 17.79 8.30
CA LEU A 526 9.29 18.21 8.86
C LEU A 526 9.38 19.74 8.96
N SER A 527 8.96 20.49 7.92
CA SER A 527 8.94 21.95 7.97
C SER A 527 8.01 22.48 9.08
N VAL A 528 6.84 21.86 9.25
CA VAL A 528 5.93 22.17 10.36
C VAL A 528 6.55 21.85 11.72
N ALA A 529 7.20 20.70 11.87
CA ALA A 529 7.86 20.31 13.11
C ALA A 529 8.99 21.28 13.49
N TYR A 530 9.79 21.73 12.52
CA TYR A 530 10.81 22.77 12.75
C TYR A 530 10.21 24.12 13.14
N SER A 531 9.07 24.51 12.51
CA SER A 531 8.37 25.77 12.90
C SER A 531 7.87 25.71 14.34
N ILE A 532 7.35 24.56 14.79
CA ILE A 532 6.88 24.36 16.18
C ILE A 532 8.02 24.60 17.19
N ILE A 533 9.24 24.15 16.88
CA ILE A 533 10.40 24.39 17.75
C ILE A 533 11.12 25.72 17.45
N GLN A 534 10.56 26.56 16.58
CA GLN A 534 11.08 27.86 16.16
C GLN A 534 12.44 27.79 15.42
N ASP A 535 12.81 26.64 14.86
CA ASP A 535 13.95 26.53 13.94
C ASP A 535 13.53 26.92 12.52
N TYR A 536 13.23 28.21 12.34
CA TYR A 536 12.76 28.74 11.08
C TYR A 536 13.78 28.64 9.94
N THR A 537 15.04 28.57 10.26
CA THR A 537 16.12 28.37 9.27
C THR A 537 15.98 27.01 8.62
N LYS A 538 15.89 25.94 9.42
CA LYS A 538 15.71 24.58 8.91
C LYS A 538 14.33 24.38 8.25
N ALA A 539 13.28 25.01 8.77
CA ALA A 539 11.97 24.99 8.13
C ALA A 539 12.04 25.55 6.69
N ASN A 540 12.69 26.70 6.52
CA ASN A 540 12.89 27.32 5.20
C ASN A 540 13.76 26.47 4.27
N GLU A 541 14.88 25.92 4.75
CA GLU A 541 15.73 24.99 3.97
C GLU A 541 14.95 23.75 3.51
N THR A 542 14.13 23.19 4.39
CA THR A 542 13.29 22.02 4.09
C THR A 542 12.30 22.32 2.96
N LEU A 543 11.62 23.47 3.02
CA LEU A 543 10.66 23.89 1.98
C LEU A 543 11.34 24.18 0.64
N ASN A 544 12.51 24.83 0.65
CA ASN A 544 13.28 25.08 -0.56
C ASN A 544 13.80 23.78 -1.20
N ASN A 545 14.19 22.79 -0.40
CA ASN A 545 14.54 21.47 -0.90
C ASN A 545 13.34 20.78 -1.57
N TRP A 546 12.14 20.93 -1.03
CA TRP A 546 10.92 20.40 -1.68
C TRP A 546 10.65 21.12 -3.00
N ILE A 547 10.73 22.47 -3.05
CA ILE A 547 10.60 23.25 -4.30
C ILE A 547 11.62 22.80 -5.35
N TYR A 548 12.85 22.52 -4.94
CA TYR A 548 13.88 22.01 -5.86
C TYR A 548 13.52 20.64 -6.47
N LEU A 549 12.92 19.76 -5.67
CA LEU A 549 12.48 18.43 -6.13
C LEU A 549 11.22 18.47 -6.99
N GLU A 550 10.28 19.34 -6.63
CA GLU A 550 8.99 19.51 -7.30
C GLU A 550 8.70 21.00 -7.59
N PRO A 551 9.31 21.60 -8.62
CA PRO A 551 9.16 23.04 -8.89
C PRO A 551 7.74 23.50 -9.21
N GLU A 552 6.88 22.60 -9.66
CA GLU A 552 5.47 22.86 -9.99
C GLU A 552 4.51 22.59 -8.81
N ALA A 553 5.00 22.22 -7.64
CA ALA A 553 4.16 21.99 -6.47
C ALA A 553 3.74 23.32 -5.81
N SER A 554 2.45 23.56 -5.65
CA SER A 554 1.93 24.77 -4.98
C SER A 554 2.09 24.70 -3.45
N ARG A 555 2.03 23.51 -2.88
CA ARG A 555 1.99 23.31 -1.42
C ARG A 555 3.21 23.85 -0.67
N PRO A 556 4.49 23.66 -1.11
CA PRO A 556 5.63 24.24 -0.40
C PRO A 556 5.62 25.76 -0.41
N HIS A 557 5.14 26.41 -1.49
CA HIS A 557 4.97 27.86 -1.55
C HIS A 557 3.94 28.35 -0.54
N TYR A 558 2.81 27.65 -0.40
CA TYR A 558 1.83 27.94 0.65
C TYR A 558 2.45 27.90 2.06
N LEU A 559 3.22 26.86 2.36
CA LEU A 559 3.87 26.73 3.67
C LEU A 559 4.97 27.76 3.89
N LEU A 560 5.72 28.12 2.83
CA LEU A 560 6.73 29.16 2.87
C LEU A 560 6.11 30.55 3.11
N ALA A 561 4.94 30.80 2.54
CA ALA A 561 4.18 32.01 2.80
C ALA A 561 3.79 32.14 4.28
N LEU A 562 3.26 31.05 4.87
CA LEU A 562 2.94 31.02 6.30
C LEU A 562 4.18 31.28 7.18
N LEU A 563 5.30 30.63 6.85
CA LEU A 563 6.57 30.82 7.55
C LEU A 563 7.07 32.29 7.45
N ASN A 564 6.96 32.89 6.28
CA ASN A 564 7.34 34.28 6.08
C ASN A 564 6.45 35.25 6.87
N PHE A 565 5.16 34.98 7.03
CA PHE A 565 4.28 35.75 7.91
C PHE A 565 4.71 35.67 9.38
N GLU A 566 5.06 34.47 9.87
CA GLU A 566 5.59 34.34 11.24
C GLU A 566 6.89 35.10 11.45
N LEU A 567 7.69 35.25 10.42
CA LEU A 567 8.93 36.03 10.43
C LEU A 567 8.73 37.53 10.16
N ASN A 568 7.50 38.02 10.06
CA ASN A 568 7.12 39.39 9.71
C ASN A 568 7.68 39.87 8.35
N LYS A 569 7.86 38.94 7.39
CA LYS A 569 8.27 39.20 6.00
C LYS A 569 7.04 39.24 5.09
N GLU A 570 6.20 40.27 5.28
CA GLU A 570 4.89 40.37 4.65
C GLU A 570 4.95 40.31 3.11
N THR A 571 5.90 41.01 2.50
CA THR A 571 6.05 41.08 1.04
C THR A 571 6.39 39.70 0.46
N GLU A 572 7.34 38.99 1.07
CA GLU A 572 7.74 37.65 0.67
C GLU A 572 6.58 36.68 0.86
N ALA A 573 5.83 36.79 1.95
CA ALA A 573 4.68 35.94 2.22
C ALA A 573 3.58 36.07 1.15
N ILE A 574 3.27 37.31 0.74
CA ILE A 574 2.29 37.62 -0.32
C ILE A 574 2.75 36.98 -1.64
N ASN A 575 4.01 37.21 -2.04
CA ASN A 575 4.56 36.66 -3.26
C ASN A 575 4.47 35.13 -3.29
N GLU A 576 4.75 34.46 -2.18
CA GLU A 576 4.67 33.03 -2.08
C GLU A 576 3.21 32.49 -2.14
N PHE A 577 2.23 33.18 -1.53
CA PHE A 577 0.82 32.82 -1.72
C PHE A 577 0.35 33.04 -3.17
N GLU A 578 0.76 34.12 -3.81
CA GLU A 578 0.43 34.36 -5.22
C GLU A 578 1.07 33.30 -6.12
N LYS A 579 2.31 32.89 -5.83
CA LYS A 579 2.96 31.76 -6.53
C LYS A 579 2.22 30.43 -6.32
N ALA A 580 1.76 30.16 -5.11
CA ALA A 580 0.94 28.97 -4.84
C ALA A 580 -0.36 28.96 -5.66
N ILE A 581 -1.03 30.11 -5.80
CA ILE A 581 -2.25 30.26 -6.62
C ILE A 581 -1.93 30.14 -8.12
N GLU A 582 -0.79 30.70 -8.58
CA GLU A 582 -0.34 30.56 -9.97
C GLU A 582 -0.16 29.07 -10.34
N LEU A 583 0.52 28.30 -9.47
CA LEU A 583 0.77 26.88 -9.67
C LEU A 583 -0.49 26.02 -9.50
N ASN A 584 -1.38 26.40 -8.58
CA ASN A 584 -2.67 25.75 -8.39
C ASN A 584 -3.81 26.78 -8.31
N PRO A 585 -4.51 27.07 -9.42
CA PRO A 585 -5.63 28.00 -9.43
C PRO A 585 -6.83 27.61 -8.53
N ASN A 586 -6.82 26.40 -7.98
CA ASN A 586 -7.82 25.91 -7.02
C ASN A 586 -7.32 25.96 -5.57
N ASP A 587 -6.24 26.66 -5.27
CA ASP A 587 -5.75 26.81 -3.89
C ASP A 587 -6.56 27.87 -3.13
N SER A 588 -7.76 27.45 -2.69
CA SER A 588 -8.68 28.28 -1.90
C SER A 588 -8.06 28.79 -0.58
N ARG A 589 -7.12 28.04 0.00
CA ARG A 589 -6.47 28.38 1.28
C ARG A 589 -5.54 29.57 1.12
N SER A 590 -4.71 29.60 0.08
CA SER A 590 -3.88 30.79 -0.24
C SER A 590 -4.74 32.00 -0.51
N MET A 591 -5.86 31.87 -1.23
CA MET A 591 -6.82 32.91 -1.46
C MET A 591 -7.44 33.46 -0.18
N TYR A 592 -7.83 32.58 0.74
CA TYR A 592 -8.37 32.94 2.05
C TYR A 592 -7.34 33.71 2.90
N ASN A 593 -6.09 33.25 2.94
CA ASN A 593 -5.04 33.93 3.69
C ASN A 593 -4.73 35.33 3.14
N LEU A 594 -4.65 35.48 1.81
CA LEU A 594 -4.49 36.78 1.17
C LEU A 594 -5.71 37.71 1.44
N ALA A 595 -6.92 37.16 1.36
CA ALA A 595 -8.13 37.93 1.71
C ALA A 595 -8.11 38.41 3.17
N THR A 596 -7.70 37.54 4.09
CA THR A 596 -7.56 37.86 5.50
C THR A 596 -6.52 38.95 5.71
N TYR A 597 -5.35 38.85 5.07
CA TYR A 597 -4.28 39.83 5.15
C TYR A 597 -4.73 41.23 4.67
N TYR A 598 -5.40 41.32 3.51
CA TYR A 598 -5.87 42.58 2.96
C TYR A 598 -7.09 43.15 3.70
N TYR A 599 -7.87 42.29 4.38
CA TYR A 599 -8.96 42.71 5.26
C TYR A 599 -8.43 43.33 6.57
N GLN A 600 -7.34 42.80 7.13
CA GLN A 600 -6.74 43.29 8.37
C GLN A 600 -6.34 44.77 8.20
N ASP A 601 -6.67 45.58 9.19
CA ASP A 601 -6.39 47.02 9.22
C ASP A 601 -6.91 47.78 7.98
N ASN A 602 -7.88 47.20 7.23
CA ASN A 602 -8.42 47.70 5.98
C ASN A 602 -7.33 48.03 4.93
N LYS A 603 -6.28 47.26 4.84
CA LYS A 603 -5.15 47.43 3.93
C LYS A 603 -5.61 47.59 2.46
N ASP A 604 -6.47 46.70 1.97
CA ASP A 604 -7.16 46.77 0.67
C ASP A 604 -8.42 45.89 0.63
N LEU A 605 -9.56 46.46 0.99
CA LEU A 605 -10.84 45.74 1.03
C LEU A 605 -11.31 45.25 -0.34
N LYS A 606 -10.92 45.90 -1.45
CA LYS A 606 -11.31 45.46 -2.80
C LYS A 606 -10.51 44.23 -3.21
N LEU A 607 -9.25 44.19 -2.86
CA LEU A 607 -8.38 43.06 -3.11
C LEU A 607 -8.80 41.87 -2.21
N ALA A 608 -9.13 42.12 -0.94
CA ALA A 608 -9.71 41.15 -0.04
C ALA A 608 -10.99 40.53 -0.61
N GLU A 609 -11.93 41.37 -1.12
CA GLU A 609 -13.15 40.89 -1.79
C GLU A 609 -12.83 40.00 -3.00
N ARG A 610 -11.85 40.38 -3.82
CA ARG A 610 -11.46 39.62 -5.01
C ARG A 610 -10.98 38.22 -4.63
N TYR A 611 -10.08 38.10 -3.66
CA TYR A 611 -9.52 36.82 -3.25
C TYR A 611 -10.58 35.94 -2.57
N ILE A 612 -11.40 36.48 -1.65
CA ILE A 612 -12.40 35.66 -0.96
C ILE A 612 -13.50 35.16 -1.91
N ARG A 613 -13.87 35.99 -2.93
CA ARG A 613 -14.80 35.55 -3.99
C ARG A 613 -14.22 34.43 -4.82
N ALA A 614 -12.91 34.45 -5.11
CA ALA A 614 -12.25 33.36 -5.84
C ALA A 614 -12.26 32.06 -4.99
N GLY A 615 -11.95 32.15 -3.71
CA GLY A 615 -12.05 31.01 -2.78
C GLY A 615 -13.46 30.43 -2.69
N LEU A 616 -14.49 31.27 -2.58
CA LEU A 616 -15.89 30.83 -2.54
C LEU A 616 -16.41 30.21 -3.85
N LYS A 617 -15.78 30.48 -5.00
CA LYS A 617 -16.10 29.75 -6.23
C LYS A 617 -15.64 28.30 -6.18
N ILE A 618 -14.56 28.02 -5.43
CA ILE A 618 -13.98 26.70 -5.26
C ILE A 618 -14.72 25.96 -4.12
N GLU A 619 -14.94 26.66 -3.00
CA GLU A 619 -15.60 26.13 -1.81
C GLU A 619 -16.86 26.95 -1.45
N PRO A 620 -17.98 26.81 -2.19
CA PRO A 620 -19.17 27.67 -2.01
C PRO A 620 -19.82 27.53 -0.64
N GLU A 621 -19.67 26.38 0.03
CA GLU A 621 -20.31 26.10 1.32
C GLU A 621 -19.37 26.31 2.51
N ASN A 622 -18.15 26.77 2.29
CA ASN A 622 -17.19 27.03 3.37
C ASN A 622 -17.66 28.21 4.24
N GLN A 623 -18.01 27.93 5.49
CA GLN A 623 -18.60 28.89 6.42
C GLN A 623 -17.62 29.99 6.82
N ASP A 624 -16.32 29.67 6.98
CA ASP A 624 -15.29 30.65 7.32
C ASP A 624 -15.10 31.66 6.18
N TYR A 625 -15.13 31.18 4.94
CA TYR A 625 -15.02 32.06 3.76
C TYR A 625 -16.25 32.95 3.61
N LYS A 626 -17.46 32.40 3.83
CA LYS A 626 -18.70 33.18 3.86
C LYS A 626 -18.66 34.21 4.96
N TYR A 627 -18.18 33.85 6.14
CA TYR A 627 -18.07 34.79 7.27
C TYR A 627 -17.10 35.93 6.96
N LEU A 628 -15.89 35.63 6.48
CA LEU A 628 -14.92 36.69 6.09
C LEU A 628 -15.49 37.57 5.00
N MET A 629 -16.19 37.00 4.01
CA MET A 629 -16.85 37.78 2.95
C MET A 629 -17.90 38.77 3.52
N ALA A 630 -18.70 38.34 4.52
CA ALA A 630 -19.66 39.22 5.16
C ALA A 630 -18.97 40.36 5.92
N LEU A 631 -17.87 40.13 6.62
CA LEU A 631 -17.08 41.15 7.30
C LEU A 631 -16.47 42.14 6.29
N ILE A 632 -15.96 41.67 5.17
CA ILE A 632 -15.45 42.53 4.10
C ILE A 632 -16.57 43.44 3.54
N TYR A 633 -17.77 42.89 3.29
CA TYR A 633 -18.91 43.70 2.83
C TYR A 633 -19.36 44.74 3.86
N GLN A 634 -19.33 44.40 5.14
CA GLN A 634 -19.65 45.34 6.20
C GLN A 634 -18.69 46.54 6.18
N ASN A 635 -17.38 46.29 6.07
CA ASN A 635 -16.36 47.32 6.02
C ASN A 635 -16.38 48.13 4.69
N LEU A 636 -16.90 47.55 3.61
CA LEU A 636 -17.15 48.25 2.35
C LEU A 636 -18.47 49.06 2.34
N GLY A 637 -19.24 49.06 3.44
CA GLY A 637 -20.54 49.73 3.54
C GLY A 637 -21.68 48.99 2.78
N GLN A 638 -21.48 47.77 2.35
CA GLN A 638 -22.45 46.94 1.61
C GLN A 638 -23.28 46.10 2.58
N ASN A 639 -23.96 46.80 3.54
CA ASN A 639 -24.61 46.15 4.69
C ASN A 639 -25.68 45.12 4.29
N GLU A 640 -26.47 45.37 3.26
CA GLU A 640 -27.51 44.42 2.80
C GLU A 640 -26.90 43.08 2.36
N LYS A 641 -25.73 43.07 1.69
CA LYS A 641 -25.04 41.86 1.30
C LYS A 641 -24.45 41.14 2.49
N ALA A 642 -23.90 41.87 3.44
CA ALA A 642 -23.35 41.34 4.66
C ALA A 642 -24.45 40.62 5.49
N GLU A 643 -25.60 41.28 5.69
CA GLU A 643 -26.73 40.75 6.44
C GLU A 643 -27.29 39.48 5.77
N ARG A 644 -27.39 39.47 4.44
CA ARG A 644 -27.85 38.28 3.71
C ARG A 644 -26.96 37.06 4.01
N ILE A 645 -25.65 37.21 3.90
CA ILE A 645 -24.71 36.11 4.16
C ILE A 645 -24.76 35.69 5.63
N MET A 646 -24.83 36.65 6.57
CA MET A 646 -24.94 36.35 7.99
C MET A 646 -26.22 35.61 8.35
N ASN A 647 -27.33 35.91 7.67
CA ASN A 647 -28.59 35.17 7.86
C ASN A 647 -28.51 33.77 7.28
N GLU A 648 -27.85 33.56 6.13
CA GLU A 648 -27.59 32.22 5.58
C GLU A 648 -26.74 31.36 6.54
N LEU A 649 -25.73 31.95 7.19
CA LEU A 649 -24.88 31.26 8.18
C LEU A 649 -25.66 30.85 9.44
N LYS A 650 -26.62 31.68 9.92
CA LYS A 650 -27.45 31.39 11.10
C LYS A 650 -28.47 30.26 10.88
N VAL A 651 -28.92 30.07 9.63
CA VAL A 651 -29.89 29.00 9.28
C VAL A 651 -29.20 27.63 9.23
N ASN A 652 -27.89 27.61 9.03
CA ASN A 652 -27.09 26.38 8.91
C ASN A 652 -26.38 25.98 10.20
N GLN A 653 -26.58 26.70 11.31
CA GLN A 653 -26.19 26.33 12.69
C GLN A 653 -27.35 25.62 13.41
#